data_753e1b4c77cf5bf06a77459982bebad5
#
_entry.id   753e1b4c77cf5bf06a77459982bebad5
#
_cell.length_a   1.000
_cell.length_b   1.000
_cell.length_c   1.000
_cell.angle_alpha   90.00
_cell.angle_beta   90.00
_cell.angle_gamma   90.00
#
_symmetry.space_group_name_H-M   'P 1'
#
loop_
_entity.id
_entity.type
_entity.pdbx_description
1 polymer ?
#
loop_
_entity_poly.entity_id
_entity_poly.type
_entity_poly.pdbx_seq_one_letter_code
_entity_poly.pdbx_strand_id
1 'polypeptide(L)'
;MKPGRIESHPGRPLEDHLLKTACLAEKLAAHYLGRVPANLRAACLLHDVAKAHAKFQERLKGRGRFPHAEPSAYIALGLSRDIMLAEVIRCHHTHINNNFINDFWCNTNYLEIKRALVEVPLWPGSEVVTGKLCTGLTDWQHMLQSGEEWDDLLEEMEDETSLDINSWLDFKLLYSLLITADRLDAVSGGADGIIIPTLNIPGNVIEKHLKKLKTTPLSPWRDQLRNAVLENAEKTISGPGVYTLTLPTGAGKTLLGLDIAINITRKECKRGIIYILPFITIVEQNSEVAESIFPVVQEDHHLAYESAEEDMDILQRFVSLFRYWNEPVVVSTFAKLWDVLYSPRSNDSMSFHRLVNSVVLLDEPQSIPARYWKGFGNTLELIASRMNTTFILITATQPGIARGKEIAPKNINIPRRRYLVTYLKKPVNIDQMLDTLLERGLAGRSAMVVANTRRAALKILFSAREKKIFAQTPFFLSGWVTPADRKKVMKQIKEREKEQMSRHLVSTQVVEAGVDLDFEIVARDIAPLDSLIQVAGRCNRHMSGREGEVYIFENVDDEGKKYVSMVYDPILTNFTREVLLKYQNGDVVTFSELDVPVLLKDYYSKLVDALEERGPWFDIQRGKWGENYSLFDEPVYESTVFIDRTGEIKSIINELSNLSNKFEDKDNRRQFWKKIQEHSISVPDKELEQWYNAAGSFIYDDEEKAIEKISAGLWIVNKKGISKIYHNDFGFIPHAVYQEYFSN
;
A
#
# COMPACT_ATOMS: atom_id res chain seq x y z
N MET A 1 -23.26 42.41 25.05
CA MET A 1 -23.13 41.47 23.91
C MET A 1 -23.28 40.06 24.49
N LYS A 2 -24.20 39.25 23.99
CA LYS A 2 -24.18 37.82 24.35
C LYS A 2 -22.82 37.29 23.91
N PRO A 3 -22.06 36.54 24.76
CA PRO A 3 -20.80 35.95 24.34
C PRO A 3 -21.09 35.13 23.07
N GLY A 4 -20.38 35.43 21.98
CA GLY A 4 -20.49 34.72 20.72
C GLY A 4 -20.25 33.22 20.99
N ARG A 5 -21.02 32.36 20.35
CA ARG A 5 -20.85 30.91 20.45
C ARG A 5 -19.44 30.55 19.95
N ILE A 6 -18.68 29.80 20.72
CA ILE A 6 -17.33 29.33 20.33
C ILE A 6 -17.51 28.18 19.33
N GLU A 7 -16.86 28.29 18.17
CA GLU A 7 -17.02 27.36 17.05
C GLU A 7 -15.72 26.59 16.79
N SER A 8 -15.87 25.30 16.46
CA SER A 8 -14.75 24.46 15.96
C SER A 8 -14.57 24.60 14.45
N HIS A 9 -15.66 24.76 13.74
CA HIS A 9 -15.78 24.99 12.29
C HIS A 9 -16.89 26.02 12.06
N PRO A 10 -16.97 26.68 10.91
CA PRO A 10 -18.02 27.65 10.62
C PRO A 10 -19.42 27.08 10.89
N GLY A 11 -20.16 27.71 11.83
CA GLY A 11 -21.51 27.31 12.22
C GLY A 11 -21.60 26.13 13.20
N ARG A 12 -20.48 25.56 13.65
CA ARG A 12 -20.47 24.38 14.53
C ARG A 12 -19.90 24.67 15.92
N PRO A 13 -20.64 24.40 17.02
CA PRO A 13 -20.12 24.58 18.36
C PRO A 13 -18.92 23.68 18.65
N LEU A 14 -17.92 24.24 19.35
CA LEU A 14 -16.74 23.51 19.78
C LEU A 14 -17.11 22.31 20.66
N GLU A 15 -18.00 22.51 21.65
CA GLU A 15 -18.46 21.47 22.56
C GLU A 15 -19.08 20.29 21.80
N ASP A 16 -19.96 20.55 20.79
CA ASP A 16 -20.60 19.51 19.99
C ASP A 16 -19.59 18.66 19.23
N HIS A 17 -18.58 19.32 18.63
CA HIS A 17 -17.48 18.64 17.97
C HIS A 17 -16.70 17.72 18.92
N LEU A 18 -16.25 18.23 20.07
CA LEU A 18 -15.46 17.47 21.03
C LEU A 18 -16.21 16.25 21.57
N LEU A 19 -17.51 16.43 21.92
CA LEU A 19 -18.35 15.34 22.41
C LEU A 19 -18.65 14.28 21.34
N LYS A 20 -18.92 14.69 20.10
CA LYS A 20 -19.18 13.77 19.01
C LYS A 20 -17.92 13.00 18.59
N THR A 21 -16.77 13.67 18.53
CA THR A 21 -15.48 13.02 18.31
C THR A 21 -15.23 11.95 19.38
N ALA A 22 -15.44 12.29 20.67
CA ALA A 22 -15.26 11.33 21.76
C ALA A 22 -16.22 10.14 21.65
N CYS A 23 -17.49 10.39 21.39
CA CYS A 23 -18.50 9.34 21.21
C CYS A 23 -18.15 8.41 20.03
N LEU A 24 -17.69 8.97 18.92
CA LEU A 24 -17.31 8.18 17.74
C LEU A 24 -16.04 7.36 18.00
N ALA A 25 -15.02 7.94 18.62
CA ALA A 25 -13.80 7.22 19.00
C ALA A 25 -14.11 6.05 19.96
N GLU A 26 -14.98 6.26 20.95
CA GLU A 26 -15.43 5.20 21.86
C GLU A 26 -16.20 4.08 21.12
N LYS A 27 -17.05 4.44 20.15
CA LYS A 27 -17.73 3.44 19.29
C LYS A 27 -16.74 2.64 18.46
N LEU A 28 -15.76 3.29 17.85
CA LEU A 28 -14.68 2.62 17.10
C LEU A 28 -13.89 1.67 17.99
N ALA A 29 -13.47 2.14 19.18
CA ALA A 29 -12.73 1.34 20.14
C ALA A 29 -13.57 0.14 20.64
N ALA A 30 -14.83 0.35 21.02
CA ALA A 30 -15.71 -0.74 21.43
C ALA A 30 -15.91 -1.78 20.33
N HIS A 31 -16.04 -1.33 19.08
CA HIS A 31 -16.23 -2.23 17.94
C HIS A 31 -14.98 -3.06 17.64
N TYR A 32 -13.81 -2.44 17.52
CA TYR A 32 -12.58 -3.14 17.09
C TYR A 32 -11.81 -3.77 18.25
N LEU A 33 -11.68 -3.07 19.38
CA LEU A 33 -10.89 -3.53 20.53
C LEU A 33 -11.72 -4.33 21.54
N GLY A 34 -13.06 -4.22 21.52
CA GLY A 34 -13.94 -4.77 22.55
C GLY A 34 -13.86 -4.04 23.91
N ARG A 35 -13.04 -2.97 23.98
CA ARG A 35 -12.86 -2.11 25.16
C ARG A 35 -12.54 -0.69 24.73
N VAL A 36 -12.78 0.27 25.60
CA VAL A 36 -12.37 1.67 25.38
C VAL A 36 -11.08 1.92 26.17
N PRO A 37 -9.98 2.37 25.54
CA PRO A 37 -8.77 2.79 26.24
C PRO A 37 -9.07 3.91 27.24
N ALA A 38 -8.44 3.89 28.41
CA ALA A 38 -8.76 4.84 29.50
C ALA A 38 -8.59 6.30 29.06
N ASN A 39 -7.54 6.61 28.31
CA ASN A 39 -7.19 7.98 27.92
C ASN A 39 -7.87 8.44 26.63
N LEU A 40 -8.61 7.56 25.90
CA LEU A 40 -9.20 7.88 24.59
C LEU A 40 -10.21 9.03 24.68
N ARG A 41 -11.10 8.96 25.67
CA ARG A 41 -12.10 10.01 25.85
C ARG A 41 -11.44 11.34 26.18
N ALA A 42 -10.42 11.35 27.07
CA ALA A 42 -9.67 12.53 27.42
C ALA A 42 -8.98 13.13 26.20
N ALA A 43 -8.28 12.31 25.40
CA ALA A 43 -7.66 12.76 24.17
C ALA A 43 -8.65 13.44 23.23
N CYS A 44 -9.82 12.84 23.00
CA CYS A 44 -10.86 13.39 22.13
C CYS A 44 -11.50 14.67 22.67
N LEU A 45 -11.69 14.78 23.98
CA LEU A 45 -12.30 15.98 24.57
C LEU A 45 -11.32 17.16 24.62
N LEU A 46 -10.02 16.90 24.63
CA LEU A 46 -8.98 17.94 24.79
C LEU A 46 -8.28 18.33 23.48
N HIS A 47 -8.36 17.54 22.40
CA HIS A 47 -7.55 17.75 21.20
C HIS A 47 -7.69 19.14 20.58
N ASP A 48 -8.87 19.72 20.68
CA ASP A 48 -9.24 20.98 20.03
C ASP A 48 -9.65 22.11 21.00
N VAL A 49 -9.44 21.96 22.30
CA VAL A 49 -9.89 22.96 23.29
C VAL A 49 -9.33 24.36 23.03
N ALA A 50 -8.12 24.47 22.49
CA ALA A 50 -7.50 25.74 22.15
C ALA A 50 -8.15 26.43 20.93
N LYS A 51 -9.08 25.80 20.23
CA LYS A 51 -9.94 26.49 19.24
C LYS A 51 -10.82 27.57 19.89
N ALA A 52 -10.98 27.53 21.23
CA ALA A 52 -11.63 28.61 21.99
C ALA A 52 -10.84 29.93 21.98
N HIS A 53 -9.55 29.91 21.63
CA HIS A 53 -8.72 31.11 21.59
C HIS A 53 -9.24 32.14 20.58
N ALA A 54 -9.20 33.44 20.94
CA ALA A 54 -9.74 34.52 20.13
C ALA A 54 -9.15 34.56 18.69
N LYS A 55 -7.83 34.31 18.56
CA LYS A 55 -7.17 34.26 17.23
C LYS A 55 -7.68 33.13 16.35
N PHE A 56 -8.04 31.98 16.93
CA PHE A 56 -8.66 30.89 16.15
C PHE A 56 -10.06 31.27 15.69
N GLN A 57 -10.86 31.90 16.56
CA GLN A 57 -12.20 32.39 16.16
C GLN A 57 -12.14 33.47 15.06
N GLU A 58 -11.10 34.31 15.03
CA GLU A 58 -10.84 35.22 13.93
C GLU A 58 -10.37 34.50 12.65
N ARG A 59 -9.59 33.39 12.76
CA ARG A 59 -9.22 32.55 11.61
C ARG A 59 -10.46 31.97 10.91
N LEU A 60 -11.46 31.54 11.66
CA LEU A 60 -12.73 31.04 11.10
C LEU A 60 -13.47 32.10 10.26
N LYS A 61 -13.17 33.39 10.48
CA LYS A 61 -13.66 34.54 9.70
C LYS A 61 -12.71 34.95 8.57
N GLY A 62 -11.71 34.11 8.26
CA GLY A 62 -10.71 34.37 7.21
C GLY A 62 -9.58 35.32 7.62
N ARG A 63 -9.32 35.52 8.91
CA ARG A 63 -8.28 36.43 9.43
C ARG A 63 -7.20 35.68 10.22
N GLY A 64 -5.96 35.71 9.72
CA GLY A 64 -4.78 35.20 10.42
C GLY A 64 -4.66 33.66 10.47
N ARG A 65 -3.59 33.20 11.13
CA ARG A 65 -3.31 31.78 11.40
C ARG A 65 -3.17 31.56 12.91
N PHE A 66 -3.62 30.45 13.43
CA PHE A 66 -3.43 30.05 14.82
C PHE A 66 -3.31 28.52 14.91
N PRO A 67 -2.13 27.99 15.26
CA PRO A 67 -1.93 26.56 15.52
C PRO A 67 -2.58 26.23 16.88
N HIS A 68 -3.65 25.47 16.88
CA HIS A 68 -4.39 25.13 18.11
C HIS A 68 -3.94 23.82 18.76
N ALA A 69 -3.22 22.95 18.03
CA ALA A 69 -2.83 21.63 18.51
C ALA A 69 -1.87 21.72 19.72
N GLU A 70 -0.80 22.54 19.63
CA GLU A 70 0.16 22.71 20.73
C GLU A 70 -0.48 23.30 21.99
N PRO A 71 -1.23 24.42 21.94
CA PRO A 71 -1.91 24.91 23.14
C PRO A 71 -2.91 23.92 23.73
N SER A 72 -3.59 23.14 22.89
CA SER A 72 -4.45 22.05 23.38
C SER A 72 -3.65 20.97 24.09
N ALA A 73 -2.47 20.62 23.60
CA ALA A 73 -1.59 19.65 24.21
C ALA A 73 -1.04 20.13 25.58
N TYR A 74 -0.69 21.41 25.70
CA TYR A 74 -0.27 21.99 26.97
C TYR A 74 -1.38 21.91 28.03
N ILE A 75 -2.61 22.27 27.67
CA ILE A 75 -3.79 22.12 28.52
C ILE A 75 -3.97 20.65 28.92
N ALA A 76 -3.85 19.74 27.94
CA ALA A 76 -4.01 18.31 28.16
C ALA A 76 -2.95 17.76 29.13
N LEU A 77 -1.69 18.14 28.98
CA LEU A 77 -0.60 17.72 29.86
C LEU A 77 -0.85 18.18 31.32
N GLY A 78 -1.17 19.44 31.50
CA GLY A 78 -1.48 19.97 32.80
C GLY A 78 -2.66 19.29 33.50
N LEU A 79 -3.74 18.94 32.73
CA LEU A 79 -4.94 18.27 33.25
C LEU A 79 -4.76 16.78 33.51
N SER A 80 -4.06 16.07 32.61
CA SER A 80 -3.96 14.62 32.68
C SER A 80 -2.69 14.11 33.34
N ARG A 81 -1.66 14.94 33.38
CA ARG A 81 -0.29 14.53 33.73
C ARG A 81 0.17 13.29 32.92
N ASP A 82 -0.21 13.24 31.64
CA ASP A 82 0.12 12.15 30.73
C ASP A 82 0.75 12.74 29.45
N ILE A 83 2.06 12.61 29.32
CA ILE A 83 2.83 13.16 28.21
C ILE A 83 2.52 12.45 26.90
N MET A 84 2.14 11.17 26.95
CA MET A 84 1.76 10.40 25.75
C MET A 84 0.42 10.88 25.19
N LEU A 85 -0.54 11.16 26.06
CA LEU A 85 -1.82 11.75 25.68
C LEU A 85 -1.63 13.15 25.10
N ALA A 86 -0.79 13.97 25.75
CA ALA A 86 -0.48 15.32 25.28
C ALA A 86 0.19 15.30 23.91
N GLU A 87 1.13 14.38 23.68
CA GLU A 87 1.80 14.22 22.39
C GLU A 87 0.86 13.74 21.28
N VAL A 88 -0.05 12.81 21.56
CA VAL A 88 -1.12 12.41 20.62
C VAL A 88 -1.93 13.63 20.17
N ILE A 89 -2.28 14.51 21.10
CA ILE A 89 -3.00 15.76 20.81
C ILE A 89 -2.13 16.72 19.99
N ARG A 90 -0.87 16.90 20.37
CA ARG A 90 0.06 17.79 19.67
C ARG A 90 0.21 17.41 18.20
N CYS A 91 0.26 16.11 17.91
CA CYS A 91 0.53 15.57 16.58
C CYS A 91 -0.72 15.37 15.71
N HIS A 92 -1.95 15.58 16.19
CA HIS A 92 -3.16 15.18 15.48
C HIS A 92 -3.36 15.83 14.08
N HIS A 93 -2.73 16.99 13.86
CA HIS A 93 -2.69 17.66 12.55
C HIS A 93 -1.32 17.63 11.87
N THR A 94 -0.30 17.08 12.52
CA THR A 94 1.07 17.08 12.01
C THR A 94 1.62 15.66 11.91
N HIS A 95 2.85 15.44 12.28
CA HIS A 95 3.50 14.14 12.30
C HIS A 95 4.11 13.87 13.70
N ILE A 96 4.30 12.60 14.00
CA ILE A 96 4.97 12.15 15.21
C ILE A 96 6.45 12.55 15.11
N ASN A 97 7.07 13.02 16.20
CA ASN A 97 8.47 13.40 16.23
C ASN A 97 9.34 12.31 16.87
N ASN A 98 10.63 12.34 16.55
CA ASN A 98 11.64 11.54 17.28
C ASN A 98 11.83 12.09 18.68
N ASN A 99 12.10 11.21 19.64
CA ASN A 99 12.47 11.57 21.02
C ASN A 99 11.71 12.79 21.57
N PHE A 100 10.40 12.86 21.30
CA PHE A 100 9.59 14.08 21.51
C PHE A 100 9.65 14.58 22.96
N ILE A 101 9.93 13.71 23.94
CA ILE A 101 10.11 14.13 25.34
C ILE A 101 11.26 15.11 25.40
N ASN A 102 12.47 14.70 25.02
CA ASN A 102 13.68 15.51 25.11
C ASN A 102 13.73 16.61 24.04
N ASP A 103 13.31 16.32 22.80
CA ASP A 103 13.46 17.26 21.68
C ASP A 103 12.39 18.35 21.66
N PHE A 104 11.23 18.11 22.25
CA PHE A 104 10.13 19.07 22.29
C PHE A 104 9.76 19.47 23.73
N TRP A 105 9.26 18.55 24.56
CA TRP A 105 8.66 18.89 25.85
C TRP A 105 9.67 19.48 26.84
N CYS A 106 10.85 18.87 26.99
CA CYS A 106 11.91 19.40 27.87
C CYS A 106 12.53 20.72 27.37
N ASN A 107 12.41 21.03 26.09
CA ASN A 107 12.88 22.27 25.48
C ASN A 107 11.81 23.37 25.38
N THR A 108 10.56 23.08 25.75
CA THR A 108 9.46 24.04 25.62
C THR A 108 9.53 25.10 26.75
N ASN A 109 9.46 26.36 26.36
CA ASN A 109 9.56 27.46 27.33
C ASN A 109 8.26 27.57 28.14
N TYR A 110 8.38 27.49 29.48
CA TYR A 110 7.25 27.64 30.41
C TYR A 110 6.44 28.93 30.20
N LEU A 111 7.05 30.06 29.83
CA LEU A 111 6.33 31.30 29.54
C LEU A 111 5.41 31.20 28.35
N GLU A 112 5.77 30.41 27.35
CA GLU A 112 4.92 30.13 26.19
C GLU A 112 3.71 29.28 26.57
N ILE A 113 3.93 28.27 27.40
CA ILE A 113 2.86 27.40 27.93
C ILE A 113 1.91 28.24 28.80
N LYS A 114 2.43 28.98 29.76
CA LYS A 114 1.63 29.85 30.62
C LYS A 114 0.79 30.84 29.79
N ARG A 115 1.40 31.43 28.77
CA ARG A 115 0.70 32.33 27.86
C ARG A 115 -0.45 31.61 27.12
N ALA A 116 -0.18 30.43 26.58
CA ALA A 116 -1.20 29.64 25.89
C ALA A 116 -2.36 29.25 26.82
N LEU A 117 -2.06 28.85 28.06
CA LEU A 117 -3.07 28.48 29.06
C LEU A 117 -3.96 29.67 29.45
N VAL A 118 -3.37 30.85 29.63
CA VAL A 118 -4.12 32.06 30.00
C VAL A 118 -4.96 32.61 28.84
N GLU A 119 -4.47 32.51 27.63
CA GLU A 119 -5.15 33.06 26.42
C GLU A 119 -6.31 32.18 25.89
N VAL A 120 -6.46 30.94 26.37
CA VAL A 120 -7.60 30.06 26.01
C VAL A 120 -8.73 30.28 27.00
N PRO A 121 -9.84 30.96 26.63
CA PRO A 121 -10.92 31.26 27.55
C PRO A 121 -11.76 30.02 27.89
N LEU A 122 -12.30 30.01 29.09
CA LEU A 122 -13.42 29.10 29.42
C LEU A 122 -14.68 29.56 28.67
N TRP A 123 -15.46 28.62 28.16
CA TRP A 123 -16.73 28.91 27.50
C TRP A 123 -17.89 28.12 28.14
N PRO A 124 -19.15 28.54 27.95
CA PRO A 124 -20.28 27.74 28.38
C PRO A 124 -20.23 26.36 27.73
N GLY A 125 -20.18 25.30 28.51
CA GLY A 125 -19.96 23.93 28.06
C GLY A 125 -18.55 23.37 28.32
N SER A 126 -17.55 24.22 28.59
CA SER A 126 -16.20 23.76 28.97
C SER A 126 -16.21 22.91 30.23
N GLU A 127 -17.13 23.16 31.15
CA GLU A 127 -17.35 22.36 32.36
C GLU A 127 -17.72 20.91 32.05
N VAL A 128 -18.46 20.66 30.96
CA VAL A 128 -18.82 19.31 30.50
C VAL A 128 -17.59 18.60 29.96
N VAL A 129 -16.69 19.35 29.29
CA VAL A 129 -15.44 18.83 28.73
C VAL A 129 -14.47 18.50 29.86
N THR A 130 -14.26 19.41 30.81
CA THR A 130 -13.29 19.27 31.90
C THR A 130 -13.84 18.50 33.10
N GLY A 131 -15.09 18.68 33.47
CA GLY A 131 -15.70 18.08 34.65
C GLY A 131 -15.83 16.56 34.62
N LYS A 132 -15.73 15.94 33.41
CA LYS A 132 -15.70 14.49 33.25
C LYS A 132 -14.29 13.90 33.33
N LEU A 133 -13.25 14.73 33.31
CA LEU A 133 -11.85 14.33 33.30
C LEU A 133 -11.16 14.48 34.64
N CYS A 134 -11.59 15.46 35.44
CA CYS A 134 -10.96 15.81 36.71
C CYS A 134 -12.02 16.12 37.73
N THR A 135 -12.17 15.28 38.74
CA THR A 135 -12.96 15.59 39.95
C THR A 135 -12.25 16.70 40.72
N GLY A 136 -12.52 17.97 40.40
CA GLY A 136 -12.06 19.11 41.17
C GLY A 136 -11.33 20.23 40.43
N LEU A 137 -10.95 20.08 39.16
CA LEU A 137 -10.31 21.11 38.36
C LEU A 137 -11.27 21.66 37.30
N THR A 138 -11.77 22.86 37.54
CA THR A 138 -12.68 23.60 36.64
C THR A 138 -11.96 24.67 35.82
N ASP A 139 -10.68 24.96 36.11
CA ASP A 139 -9.97 26.08 35.51
C ASP A 139 -8.51 25.71 35.21
N TRP A 140 -8.20 25.43 33.94
CA TRP A 140 -6.81 25.17 33.50
C TRP A 140 -5.90 26.40 33.53
N GLN A 141 -6.46 27.63 33.69
CA GLN A 141 -5.68 28.85 33.72
C GLN A 141 -4.83 28.99 34.99
N HIS A 142 -5.16 28.23 36.04
CA HIS A 142 -4.45 28.22 37.31
C HIS A 142 -3.66 26.92 37.58
N MET A 143 -3.55 26.05 36.61
CA MET A 143 -3.01 24.69 36.80
C MET A 143 -1.52 24.64 37.07
N LEU A 144 -0.76 25.59 36.51
CA LEU A 144 0.69 25.66 36.64
C LEU A 144 1.03 27.07 37.07
N GLN A 145 1.49 27.21 38.32
CA GLN A 145 1.73 28.54 38.93
C GLN A 145 3.18 28.99 38.74
N SER A 146 4.14 28.08 38.60
CA SER A 146 5.55 28.37 38.45
C SER A 146 6.26 27.55 37.39
N GLY A 147 7.43 28.03 36.94
CA GLY A 147 8.31 27.27 36.06
C GLY A 147 8.88 26.02 36.73
N GLU A 148 9.11 26.08 38.05
CA GLU A 148 9.60 24.95 38.84
C GLU A 148 8.59 23.79 38.83
N GLU A 149 7.29 24.07 38.98
CA GLU A 149 6.25 23.04 38.86
C GLU A 149 6.21 22.39 37.47
N TRP A 150 6.54 23.15 36.43
CA TRP A 150 6.61 22.59 35.06
C TRP A 150 7.85 21.73 34.90
N ASP A 151 9.00 22.16 35.36
CA ASP A 151 10.25 21.44 35.26
C ASP A 151 10.17 20.15 36.09
N ASP A 152 9.64 20.20 37.32
CA ASP A 152 9.39 19.01 38.15
C ASP A 152 8.44 18.00 37.47
N LEU A 153 7.36 18.49 36.83
CA LEU A 153 6.42 17.65 36.10
C LEU A 153 7.09 16.93 34.92
N LEU A 154 7.93 17.64 34.18
CA LEU A 154 8.64 17.04 33.02
C LEU A 154 9.69 16.04 33.45
N GLU A 155 10.46 16.33 34.55
CA GLU A 155 11.45 15.42 35.09
C GLU A 155 10.80 14.11 35.58
N GLU A 156 9.68 14.20 36.34
CA GLU A 156 8.88 13.04 36.76
C GLU A 156 8.44 12.22 35.55
N MET A 157 7.98 12.86 34.47
CA MET A 157 7.48 12.18 33.29
C MET A 157 8.57 11.59 32.42
N GLU A 158 9.74 12.20 32.33
CA GLU A 158 10.89 11.67 31.62
C GLU A 158 11.36 10.36 32.27
N ASP A 159 11.40 10.32 33.61
CA ASP A 159 11.78 9.12 34.35
C ASP A 159 10.74 7.98 34.23
N GLU A 160 9.45 8.29 34.18
CA GLU A 160 8.37 7.30 34.14
C GLU A 160 8.00 6.83 32.72
N THR A 161 8.32 7.61 31.68
CA THR A 161 7.87 7.34 30.31
C THR A 161 8.94 6.64 29.48
N SER A 162 8.70 5.38 29.15
CA SER A 162 9.55 4.63 28.22
C SER A 162 9.08 4.82 26.77
N LEU A 163 9.97 5.26 25.89
CA LEU A 163 9.75 5.31 24.44
C LEU A 163 10.14 3.99 23.76
N ASP A 164 9.67 2.87 24.28
CA ASP A 164 9.87 1.54 23.71
C ASP A 164 8.82 1.16 22.66
N ILE A 165 8.95 -0.02 22.12
CA ILE A 165 8.05 -0.54 21.08
C ILE A 165 6.61 -0.78 21.59
N ASN A 166 6.42 -1.07 22.87
CA ASN A 166 5.10 -1.29 23.45
C ASN A 166 4.37 0.05 23.62
N SER A 167 5.07 1.04 24.14
CA SER A 167 4.57 2.41 24.27
C SER A 167 4.22 3.01 22.90
N TRP A 168 5.06 2.75 21.88
CA TRP A 168 4.77 3.13 20.51
C TRP A 168 3.47 2.48 19.99
N LEU A 169 3.25 1.20 20.30
CA LEU A 169 2.04 0.51 19.86
C LEU A 169 0.78 1.12 20.48
N ASP A 170 0.82 1.38 21.78
CA ASP A 170 -0.29 2.00 22.52
C ASP A 170 -0.55 3.44 22.04
N PHE A 171 0.53 4.21 21.81
CA PHE A 171 0.47 5.55 21.21
C PHE A 171 -0.18 5.52 19.82
N LYS A 172 0.31 4.68 18.91
CA LYS A 172 -0.22 4.56 17.55
C LYS A 172 -1.70 4.18 17.55
N LEU A 173 -2.12 3.34 18.48
CA LEU A 173 -3.53 2.93 18.61
C LEU A 173 -4.41 4.09 19.07
N LEU A 174 -4.00 4.81 20.12
CA LEU A 174 -4.71 5.98 20.62
C LEU A 174 -4.78 7.09 19.55
N TYR A 175 -3.64 7.36 18.91
CA TYR A 175 -3.53 8.32 17.82
C TYR A 175 -4.45 7.99 16.65
N SER A 176 -4.43 6.73 16.20
CA SER A 176 -5.30 6.25 15.10
C SER A 176 -6.79 6.45 15.40
N LEU A 177 -7.23 6.15 16.61
CA LEU A 177 -8.63 6.30 17.02
C LEU A 177 -9.04 7.78 17.08
N LEU A 178 -8.19 8.65 17.66
CA LEU A 178 -8.46 10.07 17.74
C LEU A 178 -8.59 10.70 16.36
N ILE A 179 -7.54 10.57 15.52
CA ILE A 179 -7.52 11.24 14.20
C ILE A 179 -8.61 10.73 13.26
N THR A 180 -8.97 9.43 13.37
CA THR A 180 -10.07 8.87 12.58
C THR A 180 -11.40 9.44 13.01
N ALA A 181 -11.66 9.51 14.31
CA ALA A 181 -12.91 10.05 14.85
C ALA A 181 -13.04 11.55 14.56
N ASP A 182 -11.98 12.33 14.74
CA ASP A 182 -11.95 13.76 14.44
C ASP A 182 -12.29 14.02 12.95
N ARG A 183 -11.60 13.35 12.04
CA ARG A 183 -11.81 13.54 10.60
C ARG A 183 -13.16 13.06 10.11
N LEU A 184 -13.63 11.92 10.59
CA LEU A 184 -14.97 11.42 10.25
C LEU A 184 -16.06 12.38 10.77
N ASP A 185 -15.89 12.92 11.96
CA ASP A 185 -16.81 13.90 12.52
C ASP A 185 -16.77 15.22 11.73
N ALA A 186 -15.58 15.72 11.38
CA ALA A 186 -15.43 16.93 10.58
C ALA A 186 -16.10 16.80 9.19
N VAL A 187 -15.96 15.65 8.53
CA VAL A 187 -16.54 15.40 7.20
C VAL A 187 -18.04 15.16 7.26
N SER A 188 -18.52 14.49 8.29
CA SER A 188 -19.97 14.26 8.45
C SER A 188 -20.76 15.54 8.79
N GLY A 189 -20.04 16.65 9.06
CA GLY A 189 -20.67 17.89 9.54
C GLY A 189 -21.37 17.73 10.89
N GLY A 190 -20.96 16.72 11.68
CA GLY A 190 -21.60 16.38 12.96
C GLY A 190 -22.88 15.58 12.82
N ALA A 191 -23.11 14.92 11.67
CA ALA A 191 -24.30 14.08 11.47
C ALA A 191 -24.32 12.92 12.46
N ASP A 192 -25.44 12.75 13.14
CA ASP A 192 -25.70 11.58 13.96
C ASP A 192 -25.91 10.38 13.03
N GLY A 193 -25.14 9.30 13.20
CA GLY A 193 -25.39 8.07 12.45
C GLY A 193 -24.24 7.56 11.59
N ILE A 194 -22.98 7.93 11.88
CA ILE A 194 -21.85 7.21 11.29
C ILE A 194 -21.97 5.73 11.64
N ILE A 195 -22.22 4.92 10.63
CA ILE A 195 -22.32 3.46 10.75
C ILE A 195 -20.92 2.88 10.59
N ILE A 196 -20.49 2.12 11.59
CA ILE A 196 -19.27 1.31 11.47
C ILE A 196 -19.66 0.03 10.73
N PRO A 197 -19.12 -0.23 9.53
CA PRO A 197 -19.48 -1.42 8.76
C PRO A 197 -19.10 -2.70 9.52
N THR A 198 -20.00 -3.67 9.53
CA THR A 198 -19.77 -4.97 10.16
C THR A 198 -19.50 -6.03 9.11
N LEU A 199 -18.60 -6.96 9.43
CA LEU A 199 -18.25 -8.06 8.55
C LEU A 199 -19.41 -9.07 8.50
N ASN A 200 -20.06 -9.16 7.35
CA ASN A 200 -21.08 -10.17 7.06
C ASN A 200 -20.54 -11.15 6.02
N ILE A 201 -20.33 -12.39 6.42
CA ILE A 201 -19.84 -13.45 5.54
C ILE A 201 -20.99 -14.42 5.27
N PRO A 202 -21.60 -14.39 4.06
CA PRO A 202 -22.65 -15.33 3.71
C PRO A 202 -22.19 -16.79 3.80
N GLY A 203 -23.11 -17.71 4.13
CA GLY A 203 -22.78 -19.15 4.12
C GLY A 203 -22.39 -19.65 2.74
N ASN A 204 -21.46 -20.61 2.67
CA ASN A 204 -21.07 -21.35 1.46
C ASN A 204 -20.60 -20.48 0.27
N VAL A 205 -20.05 -19.28 0.54
CA VAL A 205 -19.63 -18.34 -0.52
C VAL A 205 -18.47 -18.91 -1.35
N ILE A 206 -17.50 -19.55 -0.71
CA ILE A 206 -16.37 -20.18 -1.41
C ILE A 206 -16.84 -21.34 -2.30
N GLU A 207 -17.70 -22.21 -1.82
CA GLU A 207 -18.24 -23.31 -2.60
C GLU A 207 -19.05 -22.83 -3.81
N LYS A 208 -19.85 -21.77 -3.63
CA LYS A 208 -20.57 -21.12 -4.73
C LYS A 208 -19.62 -20.53 -5.77
N HIS A 209 -18.52 -19.95 -5.34
CA HIS A 209 -17.50 -19.42 -6.24
C HIS A 209 -16.79 -20.55 -6.99
N LEU A 210 -16.35 -21.61 -6.29
CA LEU A 210 -15.69 -22.78 -6.90
C LEU A 210 -16.53 -23.44 -7.99
N LYS A 211 -17.84 -23.57 -7.79
CA LYS A 211 -18.76 -24.14 -8.80
C LYS A 211 -18.83 -23.32 -10.10
N LYS A 212 -18.46 -22.04 -10.08
CA LYS A 212 -18.42 -21.18 -11.26
C LYS A 212 -17.10 -21.27 -12.02
N LEU A 213 -16.03 -21.79 -11.38
CA LEU A 213 -14.73 -21.93 -12.01
C LEU A 213 -14.73 -23.06 -13.05
N LYS A 214 -14.00 -22.84 -14.16
CA LYS A 214 -13.79 -23.89 -15.16
C LYS A 214 -12.90 -24.98 -14.59
N THR A 215 -13.27 -26.23 -14.84
CA THR A 215 -12.42 -27.39 -14.53
C THR A 215 -11.19 -27.41 -15.44
N THR A 216 -10.05 -27.65 -14.83
CA THR A 216 -8.74 -27.80 -15.49
C THR A 216 -8.14 -29.15 -15.11
N PRO A 217 -7.11 -29.66 -15.80
CA PRO A 217 -6.42 -30.88 -15.39
C PRO A 217 -5.88 -30.86 -13.96
N LEU A 218 -5.62 -29.67 -13.43
CA LEU A 218 -5.16 -29.47 -12.05
C LEU A 218 -6.28 -29.40 -11.01
N SER A 219 -7.55 -29.29 -11.40
CA SER A 219 -8.65 -29.10 -10.45
C SER A 219 -8.73 -30.21 -9.39
N PRO A 220 -8.61 -31.52 -9.71
CA PRO A 220 -8.66 -32.57 -8.68
C PRO A 220 -7.52 -32.48 -7.67
N TRP A 221 -6.32 -32.12 -8.11
CA TRP A 221 -5.17 -31.92 -7.23
C TRP A 221 -5.37 -30.71 -6.33
N ARG A 222 -5.89 -29.60 -6.88
CA ARG A 222 -6.19 -28.39 -6.10
C ARG A 222 -7.25 -28.65 -5.02
N ASP A 223 -8.28 -29.44 -5.32
CA ASP A 223 -9.33 -29.79 -4.38
C ASP A 223 -8.79 -30.67 -3.24
N GLN A 224 -7.95 -31.68 -3.54
CA GLN A 224 -7.28 -32.49 -2.53
C GLN A 224 -6.37 -31.66 -1.65
N LEU A 225 -5.54 -30.79 -2.25
CA LEU A 225 -4.64 -29.91 -1.52
C LEU A 225 -5.41 -28.92 -0.64
N ARG A 226 -6.48 -28.31 -1.14
CA ARG A 226 -7.35 -27.41 -0.39
C ARG A 226 -7.92 -28.09 0.85
N ASN A 227 -8.48 -29.30 0.72
CA ASN A 227 -9.04 -30.03 1.84
C ASN A 227 -7.98 -30.35 2.90
N ALA A 228 -6.80 -30.81 2.48
CA ALA A 228 -5.69 -31.12 3.38
C ALA A 228 -5.17 -29.86 4.11
N VAL A 229 -5.09 -28.72 3.42
CA VAL A 229 -4.67 -27.45 4.03
C VAL A 229 -5.71 -26.96 5.03
N LEU A 230 -7.00 -27.00 4.69
CA LEU A 230 -8.07 -26.56 5.61
C LEU A 230 -8.12 -27.42 6.88
N GLU A 231 -8.00 -28.74 6.75
CA GLU A 231 -7.93 -29.66 7.88
C GLU A 231 -6.70 -29.38 8.78
N ASN A 232 -5.55 -29.10 8.16
CA ASN A 232 -4.33 -28.78 8.89
C ASN A 232 -4.40 -27.40 9.55
N ALA A 233 -5.02 -26.41 8.87
CA ALA A 233 -5.26 -25.07 9.41
C ALA A 233 -6.14 -25.12 10.67
N GLU A 234 -7.21 -25.94 10.67
CA GLU A 234 -8.10 -26.09 11.81
C GLU A 234 -7.37 -26.64 13.05
N LYS A 235 -6.41 -27.54 12.83
CA LYS A 235 -5.59 -28.14 13.89
C LYS A 235 -4.47 -27.21 14.39
N THR A 236 -3.91 -26.40 13.48
CA THR A 236 -2.71 -25.59 13.73
C THR A 236 -3.04 -24.22 14.29
N ILE A 237 -4.12 -23.59 13.78
CA ILE A 237 -4.52 -22.23 14.17
C ILE A 237 -5.31 -22.33 15.48
N SER A 238 -4.66 -21.87 16.56
CA SER A 238 -5.20 -21.94 17.92
C SER A 238 -5.53 -20.56 18.52
N GLY A 239 -5.49 -19.49 17.74
CA GLY A 239 -5.73 -18.12 18.19
C GLY A 239 -4.89 -17.09 17.41
N PRO A 240 -4.78 -15.86 17.93
CA PRO A 240 -3.98 -14.83 17.30
C PRO A 240 -2.51 -15.25 17.23
N GLY A 241 -1.81 -14.86 16.18
CA GLY A 241 -0.43 -15.26 15.95
C GLY A 241 0.00 -15.06 14.51
N VAL A 242 1.23 -15.45 14.23
CA VAL A 242 1.76 -15.48 12.87
C VAL A 242 1.79 -16.92 12.37
N TYR A 243 1.21 -17.15 11.22
CA TYR A 243 1.14 -18.44 10.55
C TYR A 243 1.72 -18.33 9.15
N THR A 244 2.20 -19.46 8.62
CA THR A 244 2.76 -19.53 7.27
C THR A 244 1.97 -20.52 6.42
N LEU A 245 1.78 -20.19 5.14
CA LEU A 245 1.13 -21.04 4.16
C LEU A 245 2.03 -21.17 2.93
N THR A 246 2.81 -22.24 2.89
CA THR A 246 3.79 -22.50 1.83
C THR A 246 3.19 -23.41 0.77
N LEU A 247 2.86 -22.83 -0.40
CA LEU A 247 2.21 -23.57 -1.48
C LEU A 247 2.89 -23.29 -2.83
N PRO A 248 3.06 -24.29 -3.70
CA PRO A 248 3.63 -24.09 -5.02
C PRO A 248 2.81 -23.11 -5.88
N THR A 249 3.44 -22.54 -6.89
CA THR A 249 2.74 -21.67 -7.86
C THR A 249 1.64 -22.47 -8.59
N GLY A 250 0.46 -21.85 -8.78
CA GLY A 250 -0.68 -22.52 -9.40
C GLY A 250 -1.56 -23.34 -8.45
N ALA A 251 -1.24 -23.43 -7.16
CA ALA A 251 -2.04 -24.15 -6.15
C ALA A 251 -3.37 -23.47 -5.76
N GLY A 252 -3.64 -22.25 -6.23
CA GLY A 252 -4.84 -21.49 -5.88
C GLY A 252 -4.72 -20.74 -4.55
N LYS A 253 -3.53 -20.23 -4.21
CA LYS A 253 -3.18 -19.55 -2.96
C LYS A 253 -4.20 -18.49 -2.53
N THR A 254 -4.61 -17.61 -3.45
CA THR A 254 -5.56 -16.51 -3.19
C THR A 254 -6.87 -17.01 -2.59
N LEU A 255 -7.52 -17.95 -3.27
CA LEU A 255 -8.81 -18.48 -2.84
C LEU A 255 -8.69 -19.28 -1.54
N LEU A 256 -7.60 -20.03 -1.39
CA LEU A 256 -7.33 -20.81 -0.19
C LEU A 256 -7.04 -19.92 1.01
N GLY A 257 -6.26 -18.84 0.82
CA GLY A 257 -6.02 -17.84 1.85
C GLY A 257 -7.30 -17.18 2.35
N LEU A 258 -8.18 -16.77 1.41
CA LEU A 258 -9.50 -16.21 1.76
C LEU A 258 -10.39 -17.22 2.48
N ASP A 259 -10.35 -18.50 2.08
CA ASP A 259 -11.12 -19.56 2.76
C ASP A 259 -10.68 -19.75 4.21
N ILE A 260 -9.36 -19.81 4.44
CA ILE A 260 -8.79 -19.89 5.80
C ILE A 260 -9.19 -18.64 6.61
N ALA A 261 -9.07 -17.45 6.03
CA ALA A 261 -9.45 -16.20 6.71
C ALA A 261 -10.93 -16.17 7.09
N ILE A 262 -11.82 -16.64 6.23
CA ILE A 262 -13.26 -16.78 6.50
C ILE A 262 -13.50 -17.73 7.69
N ASN A 263 -12.83 -18.90 7.71
CA ASN A 263 -12.99 -19.89 8.76
C ASN A 263 -12.51 -19.36 10.11
N ILE A 264 -11.34 -18.68 10.15
CA ILE A 264 -10.84 -18.02 11.36
C ILE A 264 -11.82 -16.93 11.83
N THR A 265 -12.27 -16.10 10.91
CA THR A 265 -13.18 -14.99 11.22
C THR A 265 -14.48 -15.49 11.85
N ARG A 266 -15.04 -16.56 11.33
CA ARG A 266 -16.26 -17.17 11.89
C ARG A 266 -16.02 -17.79 13.27
N LYS A 267 -14.90 -18.51 13.42
CA LYS A 267 -14.55 -19.20 14.67
C LYS A 267 -14.20 -18.23 15.79
N GLU A 268 -13.47 -17.17 15.48
CA GLU A 268 -12.91 -16.22 16.46
C GLU A 268 -13.63 -14.86 16.47
N CYS A 269 -14.71 -14.72 15.73
CA CYS A 269 -15.51 -13.47 15.63
C CYS A 269 -14.66 -12.25 15.28
N LYS A 270 -13.70 -12.39 14.35
CA LYS A 270 -12.86 -11.27 13.91
C LYS A 270 -13.68 -10.17 13.23
N ARG A 271 -13.18 -8.94 13.29
CA ARG A 271 -13.89 -7.73 12.82
C ARG A 271 -13.53 -7.33 11.38
N GLY A 272 -12.44 -7.88 10.83
CA GLY A 272 -12.00 -7.54 9.48
C GLY A 272 -11.13 -8.61 8.85
N ILE A 273 -11.09 -8.60 7.51
CA ILE A 273 -10.15 -9.36 6.70
C ILE A 273 -9.37 -8.33 5.87
N ILE A 274 -8.05 -8.32 6.01
CA ILE A 274 -7.15 -7.41 5.30
C ILE A 274 -6.24 -8.26 4.42
N TYR A 275 -6.32 -8.09 3.09
CA TYR A 275 -5.53 -8.84 2.14
C TYR A 275 -4.47 -7.94 1.51
N ILE A 276 -3.21 -8.20 1.82
CA ILE A 276 -2.06 -7.41 1.40
C ILE A 276 -1.31 -8.11 0.29
N LEU A 277 -1.04 -7.37 -0.78
CA LEU A 277 -0.47 -7.83 -2.03
C LEU A 277 0.77 -7.02 -2.41
N PRO A 278 1.72 -7.58 -3.19
CA PRO A 278 2.97 -6.89 -3.50
C PRO A 278 2.81 -5.70 -4.44
N PHE A 279 1.86 -5.74 -5.39
CA PHE A 279 1.73 -4.74 -6.44
C PHE A 279 0.28 -4.33 -6.69
N ILE A 280 0.07 -3.09 -7.11
CA ILE A 280 -1.26 -2.51 -7.42
C ILE A 280 -2.02 -3.34 -8.47
N THR A 281 -1.33 -3.83 -9.52
CA THR A 281 -1.95 -4.63 -10.58
C THR A 281 -2.58 -5.93 -10.08
N ILE A 282 -2.04 -6.47 -8.99
CA ILE A 282 -2.57 -7.68 -8.35
C ILE A 282 -3.76 -7.35 -7.46
N VAL A 283 -3.74 -6.15 -6.85
CA VAL A 283 -4.87 -5.66 -6.05
C VAL A 283 -6.13 -5.66 -6.90
N GLU A 284 -6.11 -5.05 -8.08
CA GLU A 284 -7.26 -4.99 -9.00
C GLU A 284 -7.83 -6.38 -9.33
N GLN A 285 -6.98 -7.36 -9.63
CA GLN A 285 -7.43 -8.71 -9.98
C GLN A 285 -7.92 -9.52 -8.78
N ASN A 286 -7.24 -9.42 -7.64
CA ASN A 286 -7.65 -10.14 -6.44
C ASN A 286 -8.86 -9.49 -5.77
N SER A 287 -9.08 -8.20 -5.97
CA SER A 287 -10.31 -7.52 -5.57
C SER A 287 -11.51 -8.08 -6.34
N GLU A 288 -11.41 -8.34 -7.64
CA GLU A 288 -12.48 -9.02 -8.41
C GLU A 288 -12.82 -10.39 -7.82
N VAL A 289 -11.81 -11.16 -7.39
CA VAL A 289 -12.03 -12.44 -6.69
C VAL A 289 -12.70 -12.20 -5.34
N ALA A 290 -12.22 -11.25 -4.55
CA ALA A 290 -12.81 -10.92 -3.25
C ALA A 290 -14.24 -10.37 -3.40
N GLU A 291 -14.52 -9.50 -4.36
CA GLU A 291 -15.87 -8.98 -4.68
C GLU A 291 -16.86 -10.09 -5.09
N SER A 292 -16.36 -11.18 -5.69
CA SER A 292 -17.20 -12.34 -5.99
C SER A 292 -17.58 -13.18 -4.77
N ILE A 293 -16.88 -12.97 -3.66
CA ILE A 293 -17.03 -13.71 -2.39
C ILE A 293 -17.72 -12.84 -1.34
N PHE A 294 -17.31 -11.58 -1.22
CA PHE A 294 -17.82 -10.65 -0.23
C PHE A 294 -18.73 -9.59 -0.86
N PRO A 295 -19.78 -9.17 -0.15
CA PRO A 295 -20.74 -8.16 -0.67
C PRO A 295 -20.12 -6.77 -0.87
N VAL A 296 -19.11 -6.44 -0.05
CA VAL A 296 -18.39 -5.16 -0.11
C VAL A 296 -16.91 -5.40 0.13
N VAL A 297 -16.09 -4.90 -0.78
CA VAL A 297 -14.63 -4.93 -0.70
C VAL A 297 -14.10 -3.52 -0.96
N GLN A 298 -13.20 -3.06 -0.14
CA GLN A 298 -12.47 -1.82 -0.37
C GLN A 298 -11.11 -2.13 -1.00
N GLU A 299 -10.86 -1.52 -2.15
CA GLU A 299 -9.52 -1.45 -2.73
C GLU A 299 -8.81 -0.20 -2.22
N ASP A 300 -7.57 -0.34 -1.76
CA ASP A 300 -6.74 0.78 -1.36
C ASP A 300 -5.32 0.63 -1.93
N HIS A 301 -4.97 1.49 -2.88
CA HIS A 301 -3.65 1.53 -3.47
C HIS A 301 -3.04 2.93 -3.36
N HIS A 302 -1.72 2.96 -3.33
CA HIS A 302 -0.92 4.16 -3.17
C HIS A 302 -0.95 4.98 -4.47
N LEU A 303 -1.69 6.10 -4.47
CA LEU A 303 -1.42 7.21 -5.38
C LEU A 303 -0.52 8.18 -4.62
N ALA A 304 0.71 8.36 -5.11
CA ALA A 304 1.68 9.25 -4.51
C ALA A 304 1.13 10.69 -4.49
N TYR A 305 0.81 11.19 -3.30
CA TYR A 305 0.47 12.58 -3.10
C TYR A 305 1.14 13.08 -1.81
N GLU A 306 2.12 13.96 -1.97
CA GLU A 306 2.79 14.64 -0.86
C GLU A 306 2.35 16.11 -0.87
N SER A 307 1.58 16.53 0.12
CA SER A 307 1.38 17.95 0.43
C SER A 307 1.32 18.18 1.92
N ALA A 308 1.80 19.33 2.35
CA ALA A 308 1.73 19.78 3.73
C ALA A 308 0.26 19.88 4.19
N GLU A 309 -0.05 19.33 5.36
CA GLU A 309 -1.44 19.14 5.85
C GLU A 309 -2.21 20.45 6.09
N GLU A 310 -1.54 21.59 6.27
CA GLU A 310 -2.18 22.86 6.61
C GLU A 310 -2.92 23.55 5.46
N ASP A 311 -2.57 23.25 4.19
CA ASP A 311 -3.15 23.86 2.99
C ASP A 311 -3.87 22.84 2.08
N MET A 312 -4.38 21.72 2.64
CA MET A 312 -5.05 20.69 1.86
C MET A 312 -6.30 21.22 1.17
N ASP A 313 -6.30 21.19 -0.16
CA ASP A 313 -7.47 21.40 -1.01
C ASP A 313 -8.57 20.38 -0.68
N ILE A 314 -9.83 20.72 -0.96
CA ILE A 314 -11.01 19.87 -0.73
C ILE A 314 -10.81 18.47 -1.32
N LEU A 315 -10.19 18.39 -2.52
CA LEU A 315 -9.85 17.12 -3.17
C LEU A 315 -8.91 16.25 -2.32
N GLN A 316 -7.93 16.86 -1.65
CA GLN A 316 -6.95 16.16 -0.81
C GLN A 316 -7.56 15.60 0.47
N ARG A 317 -8.47 16.35 1.10
CA ARG A 317 -9.24 15.87 2.27
C ARG A 317 -10.10 14.66 1.92
N PHE A 318 -10.69 14.66 0.72
CA PHE A 318 -11.44 13.50 0.23
C PHE A 318 -10.53 12.28 -0.01
N VAL A 319 -9.40 12.47 -0.67
CA VAL A 319 -8.42 11.40 -0.91
C VAL A 319 -7.99 10.74 0.41
N SER A 320 -7.72 11.53 1.44
CA SER A 320 -7.30 10.99 2.76
C SER A 320 -8.38 10.12 3.42
N LEU A 321 -9.66 10.47 3.27
CA LEU A 321 -10.77 9.68 3.80
C LEU A 321 -11.01 8.38 3.04
N PHE A 322 -10.79 8.37 1.72
CA PHE A 322 -10.87 7.14 0.93
C PHE A 322 -9.70 6.19 1.19
N ARG A 323 -8.56 6.70 1.67
CA ARG A 323 -7.41 5.90 2.09
C ARG A 323 -7.55 5.26 3.47
N TYR A 324 -8.52 5.68 4.27
CA TYR A 324 -8.88 5.01 5.50
C TYR A 324 -9.59 3.69 5.19
N TRP A 325 -9.13 2.61 5.79
CA TRP A 325 -9.73 1.28 5.66
C TRP A 325 -11.09 1.23 6.37
N ASN A 326 -12.12 1.70 5.72
CA ASN A 326 -13.46 1.81 6.30
C ASN A 326 -14.26 0.52 6.21
N GLU A 327 -14.06 -0.27 5.15
CA GLU A 327 -14.85 -1.49 4.93
C GLU A 327 -14.26 -2.69 5.69
N PRO A 328 -15.09 -3.68 6.05
CA PRO A 328 -14.63 -4.85 6.82
C PRO A 328 -13.67 -5.74 6.03
N VAL A 329 -13.76 -5.76 4.70
CA VAL A 329 -12.84 -6.46 3.82
C VAL A 329 -12.04 -5.43 3.01
N VAL A 330 -10.74 -5.46 3.15
CA VAL A 330 -9.82 -4.53 2.49
C VAL A 330 -8.80 -5.32 1.69
N VAL A 331 -8.56 -4.92 0.44
CA VAL A 331 -7.46 -5.40 -0.40
C VAL A 331 -6.52 -4.24 -0.64
N SER A 332 -5.24 -4.38 -0.27
CA SER A 332 -4.28 -3.30 -0.30
C SER A 332 -2.86 -3.79 -0.65
N THR A 333 -1.88 -2.89 -0.62
CA THR A 333 -0.48 -3.19 -0.94
C THR A 333 0.42 -3.24 0.30
N PHE A 334 1.61 -3.87 0.17
CA PHE A 334 2.65 -3.80 1.21
C PHE A 334 3.11 -2.37 1.47
N ALA A 335 3.20 -1.51 0.45
CA ALA A 335 3.54 -0.11 0.65
C ALA A 335 2.54 0.58 1.58
N LYS A 336 1.24 0.36 1.36
CA LYS A 336 0.20 0.95 2.24
C LYS A 336 0.21 0.35 3.65
N LEU A 337 0.39 -0.98 3.79
CA LEU A 337 0.55 -1.59 5.11
C LEU A 337 1.77 -1.02 5.84
N TRP A 338 2.88 -0.83 5.11
CA TRP A 338 4.11 -0.23 5.65
C TRP A 338 3.87 1.18 6.20
N ASP A 339 3.16 2.02 5.42
CA ASP A 339 2.77 3.36 5.85
C ASP A 339 1.87 3.32 7.08
N VAL A 340 0.85 2.45 7.11
CA VAL A 340 -0.04 2.26 8.26
C VAL A 340 0.76 1.89 9.52
N LEU A 341 1.76 0.99 9.38
CA LEU A 341 2.59 0.56 10.51
C LEU A 341 3.56 1.66 10.96
N TYR A 342 4.34 2.23 10.04
CA TYR A 342 5.56 2.94 10.39
C TYR A 342 5.56 4.43 10.02
N SER A 343 4.65 4.90 9.17
CA SER A 343 4.61 6.33 8.84
C SER A 343 4.29 7.17 10.08
N PRO A 344 5.02 8.27 10.32
CA PRO A 344 4.70 9.21 11.37
C PRO A 344 3.51 10.11 11.04
N ARG A 345 3.06 10.13 9.78
CA ARG A 345 2.01 11.02 9.28
C ARG A 345 0.63 10.62 9.78
N SER A 346 -0.17 11.62 10.11
CA SER A 346 -1.53 11.41 10.61
C SER A 346 -2.44 10.68 9.61
N ASN A 347 -2.36 11.03 8.32
CA ASN A 347 -3.16 10.40 7.26
C ASN A 347 -2.95 8.88 7.15
N ASP A 348 -1.70 8.43 7.28
CA ASP A 348 -1.36 7.02 7.16
C ASP A 348 -1.74 6.24 8.41
N SER A 349 -1.66 6.90 9.57
CA SER A 349 -1.97 6.31 10.88
C SER A 349 -3.47 6.03 11.10
N MET A 350 -4.38 6.65 10.33
CA MET A 350 -5.84 6.46 10.47
C MET A 350 -6.26 5.00 10.44
N SER A 351 -5.63 4.17 9.61
CA SER A 351 -6.01 2.76 9.43
C SER A 351 -5.40 1.81 10.45
N PHE A 352 -4.55 2.27 11.36
CA PHE A 352 -3.79 1.40 12.26
C PHE A 352 -4.68 0.58 13.19
N HIS A 353 -5.72 1.16 13.78
CA HIS A 353 -6.66 0.46 14.65
C HIS A 353 -7.47 -0.64 13.92
N ARG A 354 -7.49 -0.64 12.58
CA ARG A 354 -8.14 -1.67 11.78
C ARG A 354 -7.44 -3.02 11.82
N LEU A 355 -6.17 -3.04 12.22
CA LEU A 355 -5.42 -4.27 12.44
C LEU A 355 -5.94 -5.04 13.66
N VAL A 356 -6.55 -4.33 14.63
CA VAL A 356 -7.08 -4.96 15.85
C VAL A 356 -8.19 -5.94 15.52
N ASN A 357 -8.11 -7.13 16.12
CA ASN A 357 -9.12 -8.18 16.00
C ASN A 357 -9.46 -8.54 14.53
N SER A 358 -8.42 -8.59 13.67
CA SER A 358 -8.54 -8.89 12.24
C SER A 358 -7.75 -10.12 11.83
N VAL A 359 -8.06 -10.64 10.63
CA VAL A 359 -7.22 -11.60 9.90
C VAL A 359 -6.50 -10.85 8.79
N VAL A 360 -5.18 -10.90 8.77
CA VAL A 360 -4.34 -10.23 7.78
C VAL A 360 -3.63 -11.28 6.93
N LEU A 361 -3.96 -11.32 5.65
CA LEU A 361 -3.29 -12.17 4.65
C LEU A 361 -2.17 -11.36 4.01
N LEU A 362 -0.95 -11.89 4.03
CA LEU A 362 0.25 -11.29 3.43
C LEU A 362 0.70 -12.19 2.28
N ASP A 363 0.34 -11.83 1.04
CA ASP A 363 0.65 -12.64 -0.15
C ASP A 363 1.98 -12.20 -0.76
N GLU A 364 2.89 -13.15 -0.96
CA GLU A 364 4.26 -12.96 -1.43
C GLU A 364 5.04 -11.89 -0.61
N PRO A 365 5.17 -12.07 0.72
CA PRO A 365 5.77 -11.09 1.64
C PRO A 365 7.26 -10.85 1.39
N GLN A 366 7.95 -11.71 0.62
CA GLN A 366 9.32 -11.49 0.17
C GLN A 366 9.49 -10.27 -0.76
N SER A 367 8.39 -9.65 -1.21
CA SER A 367 8.43 -8.36 -1.90
C SER A 367 8.91 -7.20 -1.01
N ILE A 368 8.85 -7.37 0.30
CA ILE A 368 9.48 -6.46 1.27
C ILE A 368 11.00 -6.61 1.16
N PRO A 369 11.79 -5.52 1.09
CA PRO A 369 13.24 -5.61 1.08
C PRO A 369 13.78 -6.45 2.25
N ALA A 370 14.68 -7.38 1.96
CA ALA A 370 15.14 -8.40 2.90
C ALA A 370 15.77 -7.82 4.18
N ARG A 371 16.40 -6.62 4.10
CA ARG A 371 16.95 -5.89 5.25
C ARG A 371 15.91 -5.57 6.34
N TYR A 372 14.61 -5.57 6.00
CA TYR A 372 13.52 -5.28 6.94
C TYR A 372 12.83 -6.54 7.50
N TRP A 373 13.14 -7.74 6.98
CA TRP A 373 12.38 -8.95 7.31
C TRP A 373 12.31 -9.24 8.80
N LYS A 374 13.45 -9.20 9.50
CA LYS A 374 13.48 -9.50 10.93
C LYS A 374 12.66 -8.49 11.75
N GLY A 375 12.86 -7.19 11.51
CA GLY A 375 12.10 -6.15 12.19
C GLY A 375 10.61 -6.20 11.88
N PHE A 376 10.25 -6.45 10.61
CA PHE A 376 8.86 -6.61 10.20
C PHE A 376 8.21 -7.83 10.86
N GLY A 377 8.90 -8.97 10.88
CA GLY A 377 8.42 -10.18 11.58
C GLY A 377 8.15 -9.94 13.07
N ASN A 378 9.07 -9.27 13.78
CA ASN A 378 8.88 -8.89 15.17
C ASN A 378 7.67 -7.96 15.37
N THR A 379 7.44 -7.02 14.44
CA THR A 379 6.26 -6.14 14.47
C THR A 379 4.98 -6.96 14.31
N LEU A 380 4.94 -7.92 13.38
CA LEU A 380 3.78 -8.79 13.21
C LEU A 380 3.49 -9.61 14.47
N GLU A 381 4.52 -10.19 15.10
CA GLU A 381 4.39 -10.96 16.33
C GLU A 381 3.86 -10.10 17.50
N LEU A 382 4.35 -8.86 17.63
CA LEU A 382 3.88 -7.92 18.63
C LEU A 382 2.40 -7.56 18.42
N ILE A 383 2.03 -7.19 17.19
CA ILE A 383 0.64 -6.84 16.84
C ILE A 383 -0.28 -8.05 17.06
N ALA A 384 0.15 -9.24 16.64
CA ALA A 384 -0.63 -10.46 16.84
C ALA A 384 -0.95 -10.69 18.31
N SER A 385 0.05 -10.56 19.18
CA SER A 385 -0.09 -10.83 20.62
C SER A 385 -0.90 -9.74 21.36
N ARG A 386 -0.71 -8.46 21.00
CA ARG A 386 -1.31 -7.31 21.71
C ARG A 386 -2.68 -6.90 21.18
N MET A 387 -2.96 -7.16 19.88
CA MET A 387 -4.14 -6.67 19.16
C MET A 387 -5.11 -7.79 18.73
N ASN A 388 -4.94 -9.02 19.19
CA ASN A 388 -5.76 -10.16 18.78
C ASN A 388 -5.81 -10.32 17.24
N THR A 389 -4.68 -10.13 16.55
CA THR A 389 -4.58 -10.20 15.09
C THR A 389 -4.01 -11.54 14.66
N THR A 390 -4.54 -12.11 13.58
CA THR A 390 -4.01 -13.35 12.99
C THR A 390 -3.40 -13.02 11.65
N PHE A 391 -2.07 -13.20 11.52
CA PHE A 391 -1.34 -13.01 10.26
C PHE A 391 -1.12 -14.35 9.57
N ILE A 392 -1.32 -14.41 8.25
CA ILE A 392 -1.02 -15.57 7.40
C ILE A 392 -0.10 -15.12 6.27
N LEU A 393 1.15 -15.57 6.30
CA LEU A 393 2.16 -15.30 5.27
C LEU A 393 2.04 -16.36 4.17
N ILE A 394 1.59 -15.96 3.00
CA ILE A 394 1.31 -16.85 1.87
C ILE A 394 2.41 -16.69 0.82
N THR A 395 3.11 -17.77 0.50
CA THR A 395 4.21 -17.72 -0.48
C THR A 395 4.50 -19.10 -1.07
N ALA A 396 5.31 -19.15 -2.13
CA ALA A 396 5.81 -20.41 -2.67
C ALA A 396 6.91 -21.03 -1.80
N THR A 397 7.71 -20.20 -1.12
CA THR A 397 8.77 -20.62 -0.19
C THR A 397 8.97 -19.54 0.86
N GLN A 398 9.00 -19.90 2.14
CA GLN A 398 9.10 -18.95 3.23
C GLN A 398 10.47 -18.27 3.26
N PRO A 399 10.51 -16.93 3.24
CA PRO A 399 11.75 -16.15 3.27
C PRO A 399 12.34 -15.98 4.69
N GLY A 400 11.70 -16.51 5.74
CA GLY A 400 12.19 -16.38 7.11
C GLY A 400 11.85 -15.04 7.79
N ILE A 401 10.81 -14.34 7.31
CA ILE A 401 10.37 -13.05 7.87
C ILE A 401 9.92 -13.19 9.33
N ALA A 402 9.15 -14.23 9.65
CA ALA A 402 8.64 -14.48 10.99
C ALA A 402 8.69 -15.98 11.33
N ARG A 403 8.72 -16.30 12.63
CA ARG A 403 8.68 -17.67 13.14
C ARG A 403 7.24 -18.19 13.17
N GLY A 404 6.55 -18.19 12.02
CA GLY A 404 5.18 -18.65 11.92
C GLY A 404 5.03 -20.16 11.98
N LYS A 405 3.86 -20.63 12.48
CA LYS A 405 3.49 -22.05 12.39
C LYS A 405 2.99 -22.38 11.00
N GLU A 406 3.56 -23.41 10.34
CA GLU A 406 3.19 -23.81 8.99
C GLU A 406 1.81 -24.48 8.96
N ILE A 407 0.94 -24.00 8.08
CA ILE A 407 -0.42 -24.50 7.86
C ILE A 407 -0.44 -25.54 6.72
N ALA A 408 0.46 -25.43 5.74
CA ALA A 408 0.49 -26.37 4.62
C ALA A 408 0.91 -27.77 5.07
N PRO A 409 0.43 -28.85 4.40
CA PRO A 409 0.91 -30.21 4.63
C PRO A 409 2.41 -30.34 4.35
N LYS A 410 3.10 -31.19 5.12
CA LYS A 410 4.56 -31.39 4.97
C LYS A 410 4.97 -31.90 3.58
N ASN A 411 4.13 -32.68 2.92
CA ASN A 411 4.40 -33.28 1.60
C ASN A 411 3.36 -32.85 0.58
N ILE A 412 3.73 -31.95 -0.30
CA ILE A 412 2.90 -31.53 -1.43
C ILE A 412 3.52 -32.10 -2.71
N ASN A 413 2.90 -33.12 -3.27
CA ASN A 413 3.34 -33.69 -4.52
C ASN A 413 2.78 -32.86 -5.70
N ILE A 414 3.67 -32.23 -6.49
CA ILE A 414 3.30 -31.58 -7.75
C ILE A 414 3.08 -32.69 -8.78
N PRO A 415 1.92 -32.73 -9.48
CA PRO A 415 1.55 -33.86 -10.34
C PRO A 415 2.53 -34.10 -11.51
N ARG A 416 3.12 -33.04 -12.04
CA ARG A 416 4.05 -33.08 -13.18
C ARG A 416 4.88 -31.81 -13.23
N ARG A 417 6.13 -31.92 -13.69
CA ARG A 417 6.99 -30.79 -14.00
C ARG A 417 6.38 -29.97 -15.16
N ARG A 418 6.25 -28.66 -14.99
CA ARG A 418 5.65 -27.76 -15.98
C ARG A 418 6.66 -27.20 -16.95
N TYR A 419 7.86 -26.87 -16.49
CA TYR A 419 8.88 -26.19 -17.29
C TYR A 419 10.30 -26.58 -16.90
N LEU A 420 11.21 -26.34 -17.86
CA LEU A 420 12.66 -26.39 -17.69
C LEU A 420 13.24 -24.98 -17.83
N VAL A 421 14.18 -24.60 -16.97
CA VAL A 421 14.84 -23.29 -16.97
C VAL A 421 16.25 -23.43 -17.53
N THR A 422 16.61 -22.54 -18.47
CA THR A 422 17.97 -22.42 -19.03
C THR A 422 18.48 -21.01 -18.78
N TYR A 423 19.54 -20.86 -18.01
CA TYR A 423 20.20 -19.58 -17.79
C TYR A 423 21.44 -19.43 -18.67
N LEU A 424 21.41 -18.39 -19.51
CA LEU A 424 22.48 -18.02 -20.45
C LEU A 424 23.33 -16.92 -19.83
N LYS A 425 24.50 -17.28 -19.31
CA LYS A 425 25.37 -16.40 -18.49
C LYS A 425 26.08 -15.31 -19.29
N LYS A 426 26.24 -15.48 -20.60
CA LYS A 426 26.94 -14.51 -21.45
C LYS A 426 26.07 -13.25 -21.59
N PRO A 427 26.64 -12.05 -21.31
CA PRO A 427 25.93 -10.81 -21.55
C PRO A 427 25.54 -10.65 -23.03
N VAL A 428 24.31 -10.24 -23.29
CA VAL A 428 23.78 -10.02 -24.65
C VAL A 428 22.99 -8.73 -24.70
N ASN A 429 23.00 -8.05 -25.83
CA ASN A 429 22.07 -6.96 -26.06
C ASN A 429 20.68 -7.48 -26.46
N ILE A 430 19.68 -6.59 -26.54
CA ILE A 430 18.29 -6.95 -26.84
C ILE A 430 18.17 -7.66 -28.17
N ASP A 431 18.91 -7.25 -29.21
CA ASP A 431 18.84 -7.85 -30.54
C ASP A 431 19.40 -9.28 -30.55
N GLN A 432 20.53 -9.51 -29.88
CA GLN A 432 21.15 -10.84 -29.73
C GLN A 432 20.23 -11.78 -28.91
N MET A 433 19.56 -11.24 -27.87
CA MET A 433 18.56 -12.00 -27.12
C MET A 433 17.40 -12.44 -28.02
N LEU A 434 16.87 -11.51 -28.81
CA LEU A 434 15.75 -11.80 -29.72
C LEU A 434 16.15 -12.82 -30.81
N ASP A 435 17.36 -12.72 -31.39
CA ASP A 435 17.89 -13.67 -32.36
C ASP A 435 18.03 -15.07 -31.73
N THR A 436 18.55 -15.16 -30.49
CA THR A 436 18.64 -16.43 -29.75
C THR A 436 17.25 -17.05 -29.52
N LEU A 437 16.26 -16.25 -29.16
CA LEU A 437 14.88 -16.72 -28.93
C LEU A 437 14.22 -17.17 -30.24
N LEU A 438 14.52 -16.52 -31.38
CA LEU A 438 14.07 -16.95 -32.71
C LEU A 438 14.56 -18.33 -33.06
N GLU A 439 15.86 -18.61 -32.85
CA GLU A 439 16.45 -19.94 -33.05
C GLU A 439 15.78 -21.03 -32.18
N ARG A 440 15.20 -20.65 -31.05
CA ARG A 440 14.43 -21.51 -30.13
C ARG A 440 12.95 -21.63 -30.46
N GLY A 441 12.52 -21.07 -31.59
CA GLY A 441 11.15 -21.20 -32.10
C GLY A 441 10.15 -20.20 -31.52
N LEU A 442 10.60 -19.03 -31.07
CA LEU A 442 9.78 -17.99 -30.51
C LEU A 442 8.59 -17.58 -31.41
N ALA A 443 8.83 -17.49 -32.73
CA ALA A 443 7.83 -16.98 -33.67
C ALA A 443 6.56 -17.84 -33.80
N GLY A 444 6.71 -19.17 -33.65
CA GLY A 444 5.60 -20.13 -33.85
C GLY A 444 4.88 -20.57 -32.58
N ARG A 445 5.32 -20.10 -31.41
CA ARG A 445 4.85 -20.51 -30.07
C ARG A 445 4.37 -19.32 -29.25
N SER A 446 3.42 -19.57 -28.37
CA SER A 446 3.01 -18.52 -27.41
C SER A 446 4.17 -18.18 -26.48
N ALA A 447 4.56 -16.90 -26.44
CA ALA A 447 5.77 -16.48 -25.75
C ALA A 447 5.61 -15.18 -24.98
N MET A 448 6.31 -15.08 -23.85
CA MET A 448 6.39 -13.89 -23.03
C MET A 448 7.84 -13.50 -22.81
N VAL A 449 8.14 -12.20 -23.00
CA VAL A 449 9.45 -11.62 -22.72
C VAL A 449 9.31 -10.56 -21.65
N VAL A 450 10.05 -10.69 -20.54
CA VAL A 450 9.96 -9.80 -19.38
C VAL A 450 11.28 -9.08 -19.15
N ALA A 451 11.25 -7.75 -19.22
CA ALA A 451 12.40 -6.87 -19.02
C ALA A 451 12.43 -6.27 -17.61
N ASN A 452 13.61 -5.86 -17.15
CA ASN A 452 13.78 -5.22 -15.85
C ASN A 452 13.33 -3.76 -15.83
N THR A 453 13.45 -3.03 -16.94
CA THR A 453 13.06 -1.62 -17.01
C THR A 453 11.95 -1.38 -18.02
N ARG A 454 11.13 -0.35 -17.78
CA ARG A 454 10.04 0.05 -18.69
C ARG A 454 10.59 0.45 -20.06
N ARG A 455 11.77 1.11 -20.12
CA ARG A 455 12.45 1.49 -21.37
C ARG A 455 12.98 0.27 -22.14
N ALA A 456 13.62 -0.71 -21.45
CA ALA A 456 14.06 -1.94 -22.08
C ALA A 456 12.88 -2.73 -22.68
N ALA A 457 11.75 -2.78 -21.98
CA ALA A 457 10.54 -3.42 -22.49
C ALA A 457 10.02 -2.76 -23.80
N LEU A 458 10.01 -1.42 -23.86
CA LEU A 458 9.67 -0.70 -25.09
C LEU A 458 10.66 -0.98 -26.21
N LYS A 459 11.99 -0.98 -25.92
CA LYS A 459 13.03 -1.32 -26.91
C LYS A 459 12.84 -2.74 -27.45
N ILE A 460 12.57 -3.73 -26.60
CA ILE A 460 12.24 -5.10 -27.03
C ILE A 460 11.02 -5.11 -27.96
N LEU A 461 9.97 -4.38 -27.62
CA LEU A 461 8.74 -4.30 -28.42
C LEU A 461 9.04 -3.73 -29.82
N PHE A 462 9.77 -2.64 -29.90
CA PHE A 462 10.05 -1.96 -31.17
C PHE A 462 11.04 -2.74 -32.03
N SER A 463 12.15 -3.26 -31.46
CA SER A 463 13.09 -4.12 -32.17
C SER A 463 12.39 -5.39 -32.71
N ALA A 464 11.50 -5.99 -31.93
CA ALA A 464 10.74 -7.16 -32.39
C ALA A 464 9.77 -6.83 -33.54
N ARG A 465 9.20 -5.62 -33.58
CA ARG A 465 8.37 -5.13 -34.68
C ARG A 465 9.19 -4.88 -35.93
N GLU A 466 10.31 -4.17 -35.83
CA GLU A 466 11.21 -3.87 -36.95
C GLU A 466 11.75 -5.16 -37.61
N LYS A 467 12.19 -6.10 -36.80
CA LYS A 467 12.67 -7.42 -37.25
C LYS A 467 11.55 -8.35 -37.72
N LYS A 468 10.30 -7.98 -37.58
CA LYS A 468 9.10 -8.80 -37.89
C LYS A 468 9.17 -10.19 -37.24
N ILE A 469 9.63 -10.26 -36.00
CA ILE A 469 9.84 -11.50 -35.25
C ILE A 469 8.53 -12.25 -35.05
N PHE A 470 7.46 -11.53 -34.81
CA PHE A 470 6.14 -12.07 -34.56
C PHE A 470 5.22 -11.83 -35.76
N ALA A 471 4.43 -12.84 -36.10
CA ALA A 471 3.42 -12.73 -37.17
C ALA A 471 2.35 -11.64 -36.86
N GLN A 472 2.13 -11.35 -35.60
CA GLN A 472 1.23 -10.29 -35.11
C GLN A 472 1.97 -9.43 -34.10
N THR A 473 1.55 -8.16 -33.99
CA THR A 473 2.06 -7.24 -32.97
C THR A 473 1.93 -7.84 -31.58
N PRO A 474 3.03 -7.93 -30.81
CA PRO A 474 2.98 -8.39 -29.44
C PRO A 474 2.10 -7.48 -28.58
N PHE A 475 1.43 -8.05 -27.59
CA PHE A 475 0.83 -7.30 -26.51
C PHE A 475 1.92 -6.65 -25.64
N PHE A 476 1.57 -5.57 -24.95
CA PHE A 476 2.49 -4.88 -24.06
C PHE A 476 1.83 -4.61 -22.71
N LEU A 477 2.56 -4.89 -21.61
CA LEU A 477 2.13 -4.59 -20.24
C LEU A 477 3.27 -3.99 -19.42
N SER A 478 3.04 -2.82 -18.85
CA SER A 478 3.97 -2.17 -17.92
C SER A 478 3.22 -1.27 -16.93
N GLY A 479 3.92 -0.73 -15.94
CA GLY A 479 3.37 0.27 -15.04
C GLY A 479 2.98 1.59 -15.74
N TRP A 480 3.40 1.80 -16.98
CA TRP A 480 3.03 2.96 -17.80
C TRP A 480 1.76 2.75 -18.66
N VAL A 481 1.12 1.61 -18.54
CA VAL A 481 -0.20 1.34 -19.15
C VAL A 481 -1.27 1.55 -18.10
N THR A 482 -2.34 2.30 -18.41
CA THR A 482 -3.44 2.54 -17.46
C THR A 482 -4.12 1.23 -17.04
N PRO A 483 -4.70 1.14 -15.83
CA PRO A 483 -5.46 -0.01 -15.39
C PRO A 483 -6.55 -0.43 -16.39
N ALA A 484 -7.28 0.53 -16.95
CA ALA A 484 -8.31 0.26 -17.96
C ALA A 484 -7.74 -0.41 -19.22
N ASP A 485 -6.58 0.05 -19.71
CA ASP A 485 -5.96 -0.54 -20.89
C ASP A 485 -5.32 -1.90 -20.57
N ARG A 486 -4.73 -2.08 -19.40
CA ARG A 486 -4.24 -3.40 -18.93
C ARG A 486 -5.37 -4.43 -18.92
N LYS A 487 -6.56 -4.08 -18.41
CA LYS A 487 -7.75 -4.94 -18.44
C LYS A 487 -8.12 -5.34 -19.88
N LYS A 488 -8.07 -4.40 -20.83
CA LYS A 488 -8.32 -4.68 -22.25
C LYS A 488 -7.30 -5.66 -22.85
N VAL A 489 -6.00 -5.40 -22.62
CA VAL A 489 -4.91 -6.26 -23.09
C VAL A 489 -5.06 -7.68 -22.52
N MET A 490 -5.32 -7.79 -21.22
CA MET A 490 -5.56 -9.08 -20.56
C MET A 490 -6.75 -9.84 -21.15
N LYS A 491 -7.84 -9.13 -21.44
CA LYS A 491 -9.01 -9.72 -22.09
C LYS A 491 -8.66 -10.26 -23.48
N GLN A 492 -7.96 -9.49 -24.31
CA GLN A 492 -7.53 -9.89 -25.64
C GLN A 492 -6.58 -11.09 -25.63
N ILE A 493 -5.63 -11.16 -24.67
CA ILE A 493 -4.75 -12.33 -24.50
C ILE A 493 -5.58 -13.57 -24.18
N LYS A 494 -6.55 -13.48 -23.26
CA LYS A 494 -7.45 -14.59 -22.90
C LYS A 494 -8.38 -15.00 -24.04
N GLU A 495 -8.80 -14.09 -24.89
CA GLU A 495 -9.59 -14.39 -26.08
C GLU A 495 -8.77 -15.19 -27.09
N ARG A 496 -7.54 -14.76 -27.42
CA ARG A 496 -6.62 -15.54 -28.28
C ARG A 496 -6.29 -16.91 -27.70
N GLU A 497 -6.17 -17.02 -26.37
CA GLU A 497 -5.97 -18.30 -25.70
C GLU A 497 -7.13 -19.27 -25.91
N LYS A 498 -8.38 -18.80 -25.81
CA LYS A 498 -9.58 -19.59 -26.07
C LYS A 498 -9.66 -20.07 -27.53
N GLU A 499 -9.19 -19.22 -28.45
CA GLU A 499 -9.14 -19.49 -29.87
C GLU A 499 -7.93 -20.34 -30.28
N GLN A 500 -7.09 -20.74 -29.33
CA GLN A 500 -5.85 -21.52 -29.55
C GLN A 500 -4.87 -20.82 -30.51
N MET A 501 -4.91 -19.47 -30.55
CA MET A 501 -3.99 -18.67 -31.36
C MET A 501 -2.70 -18.41 -30.59
N SER A 502 -1.57 -18.32 -31.30
CA SER A 502 -0.32 -17.91 -30.73
C SER A 502 -0.44 -16.48 -30.18
N ARG A 503 0.14 -16.24 -29.01
CA ARG A 503 0.13 -14.95 -28.33
C ARG A 503 1.51 -14.58 -27.87
N HIS A 504 1.88 -13.34 -28.11
CA HIS A 504 3.19 -12.81 -27.75
C HIS A 504 2.99 -11.60 -26.84
N LEU A 505 3.71 -11.55 -25.74
CA LEU A 505 3.64 -10.49 -24.74
C LEU A 505 5.05 -9.98 -24.41
N VAL A 506 5.25 -8.69 -24.48
CA VAL A 506 6.41 -8.01 -23.90
C VAL A 506 5.95 -7.27 -22.65
N SER A 507 6.66 -7.46 -21.55
CA SER A 507 6.23 -6.88 -20.27
C SER A 507 7.40 -6.47 -19.37
N THR A 508 7.07 -5.76 -18.30
CA THR A 508 7.94 -5.58 -17.13
C THR A 508 7.47 -6.51 -15.99
N GLN A 509 7.95 -6.26 -14.76
CA GLN A 509 7.60 -7.05 -13.56
C GLN A 509 6.10 -7.12 -13.25
N VAL A 510 5.25 -6.34 -13.91
CA VAL A 510 3.79 -6.33 -13.67
C VAL A 510 3.10 -7.68 -13.92
N VAL A 511 3.79 -8.64 -14.55
CA VAL A 511 3.29 -10.01 -14.77
C VAL A 511 3.82 -11.05 -13.78
N GLU A 512 4.72 -10.65 -12.87
CA GLU A 512 5.33 -11.56 -11.89
C GLU A 512 4.28 -12.16 -10.96
N ALA A 513 3.37 -11.35 -10.49
CA ALA A 513 2.36 -11.79 -9.56
C ALA A 513 0.93 -11.45 -10.05
N GLY A 514 -0.07 -12.19 -9.59
CA GLY A 514 -1.50 -11.91 -9.75
C GLY A 514 -2.11 -12.17 -11.13
N VAL A 515 -1.33 -12.27 -12.19
CA VAL A 515 -1.86 -12.41 -13.57
C VAL A 515 -2.06 -13.86 -13.91
N ASP A 516 -3.26 -14.23 -14.41
CA ASP A 516 -3.52 -15.58 -14.91
C ASP A 516 -3.24 -15.65 -16.41
N LEU A 517 -1.95 -15.87 -16.71
CA LEU A 517 -1.40 -16.01 -18.05
C LEU A 517 -0.65 -17.32 -18.17
N ASP A 518 -0.69 -17.91 -19.37
CA ASP A 518 -0.02 -19.17 -19.71
C ASP A 518 0.70 -19.05 -21.05
N PHE A 519 2.00 -19.37 -21.08
CA PHE A 519 2.87 -19.30 -22.26
C PHE A 519 3.71 -20.56 -22.37
N GLU A 520 4.08 -20.93 -23.61
CA GLU A 520 4.96 -22.09 -23.89
C GLU A 520 6.45 -21.72 -23.71
N ILE A 521 6.82 -20.48 -24.06
CA ILE A 521 8.16 -19.92 -23.88
C ILE A 521 8.07 -18.67 -23.00
N VAL A 522 8.95 -18.59 -22.01
CA VAL A 522 9.10 -17.42 -21.17
C VAL A 522 10.56 -17.00 -21.17
N ALA A 523 10.85 -15.76 -21.54
CA ALA A 523 12.18 -15.17 -21.47
C ALA A 523 12.22 -14.06 -20.41
N ARG A 524 13.25 -14.03 -19.60
CA ARG A 524 13.41 -13.07 -18.50
C ARG A 524 14.85 -12.55 -18.43
N ASP A 525 15.00 -11.25 -18.29
CA ASP A 525 16.27 -10.67 -17.88
C ASP A 525 16.60 -11.09 -16.44
N ILE A 526 17.89 -11.33 -16.12
CA ILE A 526 18.29 -11.74 -14.76
C ILE A 526 17.72 -10.81 -13.70
N ALA A 527 17.27 -11.38 -12.61
CA ALA A 527 16.60 -10.69 -11.50
C ALA A 527 16.84 -11.46 -10.18
N PRO A 528 16.39 -10.98 -9.01
CA PRO A 528 16.34 -11.79 -7.80
C PRO A 528 15.64 -13.12 -8.03
N LEU A 529 16.09 -14.18 -7.36
CA LEU A 529 15.64 -15.54 -7.66
C LEU A 529 14.14 -15.75 -7.52
N ASP A 530 13.54 -15.15 -6.52
CA ASP A 530 12.08 -15.18 -6.30
C ASP A 530 11.30 -14.54 -7.46
N SER A 531 11.77 -13.40 -7.98
CA SER A 531 11.21 -12.75 -9.17
C SER A 531 11.32 -13.66 -10.42
N LEU A 532 12.48 -14.30 -10.63
CA LEU A 532 12.68 -15.26 -11.72
C LEU A 532 11.66 -16.41 -11.65
N ILE A 533 11.47 -16.98 -10.46
CA ILE A 533 10.55 -18.11 -10.25
C ILE A 533 9.09 -17.69 -10.41
N GLN A 534 8.71 -16.49 -10.01
CA GLN A 534 7.36 -15.97 -10.22
C GLN A 534 7.02 -15.84 -11.71
N VAL A 535 7.97 -15.34 -12.50
CA VAL A 535 7.83 -15.25 -13.98
C VAL A 535 7.84 -16.63 -14.60
N ALA A 536 8.74 -17.53 -14.20
CA ALA A 536 8.79 -18.92 -14.66
C ALA A 536 7.46 -19.66 -14.39
N GLY A 537 6.78 -19.33 -13.30
CA GLY A 537 5.45 -19.83 -12.96
C GLY A 537 4.33 -19.48 -13.96
N ARG A 538 4.59 -18.61 -14.96
CA ARG A 538 3.70 -18.30 -16.09
C ARG A 538 3.95 -19.22 -17.29
N CYS A 539 4.96 -20.07 -17.22
CA CYS A 539 5.28 -21.04 -18.24
C CYS A 539 4.51 -22.34 -18.00
N ASN A 540 3.75 -22.80 -19.01
CA ASN A 540 2.90 -23.99 -18.95
C ASN A 540 2.07 -24.09 -17.66
N ARG A 541 1.46 -22.98 -17.28
CA ARG A 541 0.74 -22.80 -16.02
C ARG A 541 -0.42 -23.78 -15.83
N HIS A 542 -1.11 -24.09 -16.93
CA HIS A 542 -2.27 -24.98 -16.93
C HIS A 542 -1.93 -26.45 -17.26
N MET A 543 -0.65 -26.75 -17.45
CA MET A 543 -0.18 -28.09 -17.89
C MET A 543 -0.86 -28.60 -19.18
N SER A 544 -1.13 -27.71 -20.10
CA SER A 544 -1.95 -27.97 -21.29
C SER A 544 -1.13 -28.45 -22.50
N GLY A 545 -0.02 -29.14 -22.34
CA GLY A 545 0.74 -29.54 -23.50
C GLY A 545 2.12 -30.13 -23.23
N ARG A 546 3.08 -29.79 -24.10
CA ARG A 546 4.50 -30.12 -23.92
C ARG A 546 5.08 -29.33 -22.72
N GLU A 547 6.20 -29.81 -22.20
CA GLU A 547 6.94 -29.07 -21.21
C GLU A 547 7.33 -27.68 -21.74
N GLY A 548 7.12 -26.65 -20.94
CA GLY A 548 7.44 -25.27 -21.25
C GLY A 548 8.94 -24.98 -21.10
N GLU A 549 9.38 -23.91 -21.71
CA GLU A 549 10.78 -23.49 -21.72
C GLU A 549 10.94 -22.09 -21.13
N VAL A 550 11.82 -21.94 -20.16
CA VAL A 550 12.15 -20.66 -19.54
C VAL A 550 13.60 -20.30 -19.82
N TYR A 551 13.85 -19.13 -20.36
CA TYR A 551 15.18 -18.62 -20.67
C TYR A 551 15.52 -17.40 -19.80
N ILE A 552 16.66 -17.43 -19.11
CA ILE A 552 17.17 -16.30 -18.33
C ILE A 552 18.39 -15.73 -19.06
N PHE A 553 18.41 -14.42 -19.26
CA PHE A 553 19.47 -13.69 -19.96
C PHE A 553 20.14 -12.66 -19.06
N GLU A 554 21.41 -12.35 -19.33
CA GLU A 554 22.11 -11.18 -18.79
C GLU A 554 22.04 -10.04 -19.82
N ASN A 555 20.96 -9.27 -19.83
CA ASN A 555 20.78 -8.22 -20.81
C ASN A 555 21.60 -6.95 -20.46
N VAL A 556 22.20 -6.36 -21.48
CA VAL A 556 22.97 -5.11 -21.43
C VAL A 556 22.42 -4.09 -22.42
N ASP A 557 22.62 -2.81 -22.10
CA ASP A 557 22.36 -1.72 -23.04
C ASP A 557 23.48 -1.58 -24.08
N ASP A 558 23.37 -0.59 -24.95
CA ASP A 558 24.29 -0.35 -26.05
C ASP A 558 25.70 0.08 -25.55
N GLU A 559 25.81 0.54 -24.30
CA GLU A 559 27.05 0.89 -23.62
C GLU A 559 27.65 -0.29 -22.82
N GLY A 560 26.98 -1.45 -22.81
CA GLY A 560 27.39 -2.65 -22.06
C GLY A 560 26.96 -2.63 -20.59
N LYS A 561 26.13 -1.68 -20.14
CA LYS A 561 25.63 -1.61 -18.78
C LYS A 561 24.47 -2.58 -18.58
N LYS A 562 24.51 -3.36 -17.52
CA LYS A 562 23.46 -4.36 -17.21
C LYS A 562 22.16 -3.68 -16.76
N TYR A 563 21.03 -4.02 -17.39
CA TYR A 563 19.72 -3.49 -16.98
C TYR A 563 19.34 -3.88 -15.54
N VAL A 564 19.76 -5.05 -15.07
CA VAL A 564 19.52 -5.52 -13.71
C VAL A 564 20.06 -4.58 -12.64
N SER A 565 21.23 -3.95 -12.88
CA SER A 565 21.84 -3.02 -11.93
C SER A 565 21.13 -1.68 -11.80
N MET A 566 20.17 -1.40 -12.69
CA MET A 566 19.34 -0.18 -12.65
C MET A 566 18.10 -0.34 -11.74
N VAL A 567 17.79 -1.58 -11.32
CA VAL A 567 16.52 -1.89 -10.64
C VAL A 567 16.74 -2.64 -9.33
N TYR A 568 17.73 -3.54 -9.27
CA TYR A 568 17.91 -4.44 -8.14
C TYR A 568 19.23 -4.23 -7.43
N ASP A 569 19.19 -4.43 -6.10
CA ASP A 569 20.39 -4.49 -5.28
C ASP A 569 21.35 -5.58 -5.83
N PRO A 570 22.64 -5.24 -6.03
CA PRO A 570 23.66 -6.20 -6.47
C PRO A 570 23.75 -7.45 -5.59
N ILE A 571 23.53 -7.34 -4.28
CA ILE A 571 23.58 -8.47 -3.33
C ILE A 571 22.55 -9.53 -3.74
N LEU A 572 21.32 -9.12 -4.02
CA LEU A 572 20.22 -10.03 -4.40
C LEU A 572 20.56 -10.80 -5.68
N THR A 573 21.07 -10.10 -6.69
CA THR A 573 21.38 -10.70 -7.98
C THR A 573 22.67 -11.52 -7.97
N ASN A 574 23.63 -11.18 -7.11
CA ASN A 574 24.83 -11.99 -6.92
C ASN A 574 24.51 -13.32 -6.25
N PHE A 575 23.68 -13.33 -5.19
CA PHE A 575 23.23 -14.58 -4.58
C PHE A 575 22.37 -15.41 -5.54
N THR A 576 21.56 -14.76 -6.39
CA THR A 576 20.87 -15.49 -7.46
C THR A 576 21.87 -16.24 -8.36
N ARG A 577 22.91 -15.57 -8.86
CA ARG A 577 23.94 -16.19 -9.71
C ARG A 577 24.66 -17.33 -8.98
N GLU A 578 25.08 -17.10 -7.73
CA GLU A 578 25.77 -18.13 -6.94
C GLU A 578 24.93 -19.40 -6.76
N VAL A 579 23.65 -19.23 -6.43
CA VAL A 579 22.74 -20.37 -6.23
C VAL A 579 22.49 -21.11 -7.53
N LEU A 580 22.27 -20.37 -8.64
CA LEU A 580 22.06 -20.97 -9.96
C LEU A 580 23.29 -21.71 -10.47
N LEU A 581 24.52 -21.22 -10.23
CA LEU A 581 25.76 -21.86 -10.67
C LEU A 581 25.97 -23.26 -10.10
N LYS A 582 25.30 -23.64 -9.02
CA LYS A 582 25.31 -25.03 -8.50
C LYS A 582 24.71 -26.03 -9.50
N TYR A 583 23.89 -25.58 -10.43
CA TYR A 583 23.25 -26.39 -11.47
C TYR A 583 23.93 -26.21 -12.83
N GLN A 584 25.19 -25.74 -12.84
CA GLN A 584 25.94 -25.55 -14.08
C GLN A 584 26.32 -26.89 -14.72
N ASN A 585 26.02 -27.00 -16.02
CA ASN A 585 26.43 -28.11 -16.86
C ASN A 585 27.09 -27.53 -18.14
N GLY A 586 28.40 -27.57 -18.25
CA GLY A 586 29.12 -26.90 -19.34
C GLY A 586 28.95 -25.39 -19.31
N ASP A 587 28.53 -24.79 -20.43
CA ASP A 587 28.40 -23.34 -20.59
C ASP A 587 27.01 -22.81 -20.14
N VAL A 588 26.07 -23.69 -19.87
CA VAL A 588 24.71 -23.34 -19.47
C VAL A 588 24.40 -23.83 -18.06
N VAL A 589 23.47 -23.16 -17.41
CA VAL A 589 22.87 -23.59 -16.16
C VAL A 589 21.46 -24.08 -16.47
N THR A 590 21.13 -25.31 -16.09
CA THR A 590 19.79 -25.88 -16.34
C THR A 590 19.23 -26.49 -15.08
N PHE A 591 18.02 -26.11 -14.73
CA PHE A 591 17.28 -26.67 -13.57
C PHE A 591 15.78 -26.75 -13.88
N SER A 592 15.06 -27.50 -13.08
CA SER A 592 13.63 -27.74 -13.26
C SER A 592 12.80 -27.07 -12.15
N GLU A 593 11.49 -27.01 -12.36
CA GLU A 593 10.56 -26.57 -11.33
C GLU A 593 10.70 -27.33 -10.01
N LEU A 594 11.10 -28.62 -10.07
CA LEU A 594 11.25 -29.45 -8.86
C LEU A 594 12.46 -29.02 -7.99
N ASP A 595 13.43 -28.32 -8.58
CA ASP A 595 14.61 -27.83 -7.88
C ASP A 595 14.35 -26.50 -7.14
N VAL A 596 13.26 -25.81 -7.50
CA VAL A 596 12.91 -24.46 -7.01
C VAL A 596 12.87 -24.36 -5.47
N PRO A 597 12.25 -25.27 -4.72
CA PRO A 597 12.21 -25.17 -3.25
C PRO A 597 13.60 -25.17 -2.62
N VAL A 598 14.51 -25.98 -3.15
CA VAL A 598 15.89 -26.07 -2.66
C VAL A 598 16.68 -24.81 -3.01
N LEU A 599 16.54 -24.32 -4.25
CA LEU A 599 17.15 -23.08 -4.71
C LEU A 599 16.74 -21.87 -3.89
N LEU A 600 15.43 -21.68 -3.65
CA LEU A 600 14.91 -20.57 -2.87
C LEU A 600 15.31 -20.67 -1.38
N LYS A 601 15.32 -21.85 -0.80
CA LYS A 601 15.77 -22.03 0.57
C LYS A 601 17.23 -21.60 0.75
N ASP A 602 18.11 -22.03 -0.17
CA ASP A 602 19.52 -21.65 -0.15
C ASP A 602 19.71 -20.13 -0.38
N TYR A 603 18.97 -19.58 -1.31
CA TYR A 603 18.97 -18.14 -1.59
C TYR A 603 18.54 -17.29 -0.37
N TYR A 604 17.44 -17.65 0.28
CA TYR A 604 16.96 -16.92 1.45
C TYR A 604 17.86 -17.09 2.68
N SER A 605 18.48 -18.26 2.87
CA SER A 605 19.46 -18.45 3.93
C SER A 605 20.64 -17.49 3.76
N LYS A 606 21.20 -17.37 2.53
CA LYS A 606 22.27 -16.44 2.25
C LYS A 606 21.89 -14.98 2.48
N LEU A 607 20.65 -14.62 2.15
CA LEU A 607 20.15 -13.25 2.37
C LEU A 607 20.06 -12.92 3.86
N VAL A 608 19.47 -13.80 4.65
CA VAL A 608 19.34 -13.61 6.11
C VAL A 608 20.70 -13.46 6.78
N ASP A 609 21.68 -14.28 6.36
CA ASP A 609 23.03 -14.25 6.94
C ASP A 609 23.85 -13.00 6.56
N ALA A 610 23.54 -12.37 5.41
CA ALA A 610 24.31 -11.26 4.86
C ALA A 610 23.77 -9.87 5.23
N LEU A 611 22.53 -9.77 5.70
CA LEU A 611 21.87 -8.49 5.92
C LEU A 611 21.97 -8.04 7.37
N GLU A 612 22.43 -6.79 7.55
CA GLU A 612 22.39 -6.13 8.84
C GLU A 612 20.95 -5.89 9.30
N GLU A 613 20.73 -5.96 10.60
CA GLU A 613 19.44 -5.64 11.23
C GLU A 613 19.20 -4.14 11.20
N ARG A 614 18.35 -3.69 10.26
CA ARG A 614 18.00 -2.29 10.05
C ARG A 614 16.49 -2.12 9.99
N GLY A 615 16.06 -0.86 10.18
CA GLY A 615 14.71 -0.44 9.87
C GLY A 615 13.84 -0.10 11.08
N PRO A 616 12.55 0.15 10.84
CA PRO A 616 11.65 0.80 11.79
C PRO A 616 11.61 0.15 13.18
N TRP A 617 11.58 -1.19 13.24
CA TRP A 617 11.54 -1.90 14.52
C TRP A 617 12.65 -1.48 15.49
N PHE A 618 13.88 -1.44 14.98
CA PHE A 618 15.06 -1.15 15.81
C PHE A 618 15.16 0.32 16.21
N ASP A 619 14.73 1.19 15.31
CA ASP A 619 14.74 2.64 15.55
C ASP A 619 13.61 3.06 16.48
N ILE A 620 12.42 2.48 16.34
CA ILE A 620 11.27 2.71 17.23
C ILE A 620 11.60 2.29 18.66
N GLN A 621 12.32 1.17 18.87
CA GLN A 621 12.80 0.76 20.19
C GLN A 621 13.75 1.77 20.83
N ARG A 622 14.32 2.69 20.05
CA ARG A 622 15.23 3.76 20.51
C ARG A 622 14.53 5.13 20.58
N GLY A 623 13.21 5.18 20.55
CA GLY A 623 12.44 6.42 20.59
C GLY A 623 12.38 7.19 19.26
N LYS A 624 12.87 6.64 18.14
CA LYS A 624 12.81 7.28 16.82
C LYS A 624 11.47 6.99 16.15
N TRP A 625 10.41 7.62 16.62
CA TRP A 625 9.05 7.38 16.13
C TRP A 625 8.66 8.26 14.96
N GLY A 626 9.40 9.34 14.72
CA GLY A 626 9.14 10.33 13.68
C GLY A 626 9.87 10.10 12.37
N GLU A 627 10.66 9.03 12.26
CA GLU A 627 11.36 8.71 11.03
C GLU A 627 10.40 8.28 9.93
N ASN A 628 10.59 8.83 8.74
CA ASN A 628 9.80 8.44 7.57
C ASN A 628 10.49 7.29 6.83
N TYR A 629 10.10 6.07 7.14
CA TYR A 629 10.64 4.87 6.50
C TYR A 629 9.93 4.59 5.18
N SER A 630 10.60 4.84 4.06
CA SER A 630 10.12 4.34 2.78
C SER A 630 10.37 2.84 2.66
N LEU A 631 9.36 2.08 2.19
CA LEU A 631 9.53 0.65 1.88
C LEU A 631 10.54 0.45 0.75
N PHE A 632 10.60 1.37 -0.20
CA PHE A 632 11.49 1.36 -1.35
C PHE A 632 12.58 2.43 -1.20
N ASP A 633 13.83 2.08 -1.55
CA ASP A 633 14.94 3.03 -1.52
C ASP A 633 14.75 4.09 -2.62
N GLU A 634 15.07 5.33 -2.25
CA GLU A 634 14.96 6.56 -3.01
C GLU A 634 13.56 6.82 -3.58
N PRO A 635 12.92 7.90 -3.18
CA PRO A 635 11.74 8.37 -3.87
C PRO A 635 12.19 8.73 -5.30
N VAL A 636 11.92 7.87 -6.27
CA VAL A 636 11.78 8.35 -7.64
C VAL A 636 10.60 9.31 -7.55
N TYR A 637 10.86 10.61 -7.68
CA TYR A 637 9.81 11.61 -7.74
C TYR A 637 8.95 11.27 -8.95
N GLU A 638 7.85 10.58 -8.70
CA GLU A 638 6.84 10.21 -9.69
C GLU A 638 5.60 11.03 -9.43
N SER A 639 5.08 11.65 -10.47
CA SER A 639 3.78 12.31 -10.46
C SER A 639 2.70 11.39 -11.02
N THR A 640 1.48 11.59 -10.54
CA THR A 640 0.30 10.95 -11.10
C THR A 640 -0.12 11.66 -12.39
N VAL A 641 -0.31 10.88 -13.44
CA VAL A 641 -0.74 11.36 -14.75
C VAL A 641 -2.10 10.79 -15.11
N PHE A 642 -3.08 11.64 -15.29
CA PHE A 642 -4.40 11.26 -15.77
C PHE A 642 -4.42 11.23 -17.29
N ILE A 643 -4.96 10.17 -17.88
CA ILE A 643 -5.09 9.98 -19.32
C ILE A 643 -6.53 10.28 -19.73
N ASP A 644 -6.75 11.48 -20.23
CA ASP A 644 -8.08 12.01 -20.59
C ASP A 644 -8.31 11.99 -22.09
N ARG A 645 -8.93 10.94 -22.60
CA ARG A 645 -9.23 10.76 -24.03
C ARG A 645 -10.44 11.55 -24.51
N THR A 646 -11.36 11.86 -23.62
CA THR A 646 -12.70 12.38 -23.96
C THR A 646 -13.02 13.73 -23.32
N GLY A 647 -12.20 14.23 -22.42
CA GLY A 647 -12.48 15.39 -21.57
C GLY A 647 -13.26 15.04 -20.30
N GLU A 648 -13.61 13.78 -20.12
CA GLU A 648 -14.43 13.31 -19.01
C GLU A 648 -13.67 13.32 -17.68
N ILE A 649 -12.38 12.93 -17.68
CA ILE A 649 -11.55 12.95 -16.46
C ILE A 649 -11.38 14.37 -15.94
N LYS A 650 -11.13 15.34 -16.83
CA LYS A 650 -11.05 16.77 -16.49
C LYS A 650 -12.37 17.28 -15.90
N SER A 651 -13.52 16.86 -16.47
CA SER A 651 -14.84 17.17 -15.94
C SER A 651 -15.06 16.62 -14.55
N ILE A 652 -14.74 15.34 -14.33
CA ILE A 652 -14.86 14.68 -13.03
C ILE A 652 -13.98 15.36 -11.95
N ILE A 653 -12.74 15.74 -12.31
CA ILE A 653 -11.85 16.47 -11.40
C ILE A 653 -12.47 17.82 -11.00
N ASN A 654 -13.04 18.56 -11.96
CA ASN A 654 -13.71 19.80 -11.69
C ASN A 654 -14.99 19.63 -10.86
N GLU A 655 -15.78 18.58 -11.12
CA GLU A 655 -16.95 18.25 -10.31
C GLU A 655 -16.56 17.90 -8.89
N LEU A 656 -15.53 17.07 -8.68
CA LEU A 656 -15.01 16.74 -7.35
C LEU A 656 -14.53 17.98 -6.59
N SER A 657 -13.93 18.94 -7.26
CA SER A 657 -13.49 20.22 -6.67
C SER A 657 -14.67 21.12 -6.27
N ASN A 658 -15.83 20.97 -6.90
CA ASN A 658 -17.03 21.78 -6.67
C ASN A 658 -18.06 21.10 -5.73
N LEU A 659 -17.91 19.81 -5.43
CA LEU A 659 -18.82 19.08 -4.54
C LEU A 659 -18.76 19.63 -3.12
N SER A 660 -19.89 20.10 -2.61
CA SER A 660 -20.03 20.49 -1.21
C SER A 660 -19.83 19.27 -0.28
N ASN A 661 -19.34 19.51 0.94
CA ASN A 661 -19.00 18.50 1.95
C ASN A 661 -20.19 17.63 2.46
N LYS A 662 -21.22 17.37 1.66
CA LYS A 662 -22.37 16.57 2.08
C LYS A 662 -22.11 15.08 1.91
N PHE A 663 -22.35 14.33 2.98
CA PHE A 663 -22.18 12.87 3.09
C PHE A 663 -23.11 12.07 2.16
N GLU A 664 -24.15 12.72 1.62
CA GLU A 664 -25.19 12.11 0.77
C GLU A 664 -24.67 11.60 -0.60
N ASP A 665 -23.46 12.03 -1.03
CA ASP A 665 -22.86 11.69 -2.32
C ASP A 665 -21.75 10.62 -2.26
N LYS A 666 -21.69 9.81 -1.19
CA LYS A 666 -20.61 8.83 -0.97
C LYS A 666 -20.44 7.85 -2.14
N ASP A 667 -21.54 7.35 -2.70
CA ASP A 667 -21.51 6.35 -3.79
C ASP A 667 -21.09 6.97 -5.12
N ASN A 668 -21.54 8.19 -5.42
CA ASN A 668 -21.13 8.93 -6.63
C ASN A 668 -19.64 9.25 -6.59
N ARG A 669 -19.13 9.68 -5.44
CA ARG A 669 -17.70 9.98 -5.23
C ARG A 669 -16.84 8.74 -5.39
N ARG A 670 -17.26 7.59 -4.85
CA ARG A 670 -16.56 6.31 -4.99
C ARG A 670 -16.45 5.91 -6.48
N GLN A 671 -17.53 6.07 -7.25
CA GLN A 671 -17.53 5.78 -8.69
C GLN A 671 -16.62 6.73 -9.46
N PHE A 672 -16.65 8.04 -9.18
CA PHE A 672 -15.77 9.02 -9.80
C PHE A 672 -14.29 8.72 -9.50
N TRP A 673 -13.98 8.40 -8.24
CA TRP A 673 -12.63 8.07 -7.84
C TRP A 673 -12.12 6.80 -8.52
N LYS A 674 -12.93 5.74 -8.55
CA LYS A 674 -12.60 4.49 -9.26
C LYS A 674 -12.30 4.77 -10.74
N LYS A 675 -13.10 5.63 -11.38
CA LYS A 675 -12.91 6.00 -12.78
C LYS A 675 -11.62 6.79 -13.00
N ILE A 676 -11.30 7.73 -12.14
CA ILE A 676 -10.02 8.46 -12.18
C ILE A 676 -8.84 7.49 -12.05
N GLN A 677 -8.88 6.58 -11.09
CA GLN A 677 -7.84 5.58 -10.87
C GLN A 677 -7.65 4.66 -12.08
N GLU A 678 -8.72 4.22 -12.73
CA GLU A 678 -8.65 3.37 -13.92
C GLU A 678 -7.93 4.04 -15.10
N HIS A 679 -7.87 5.38 -15.11
CA HIS A 679 -7.24 6.20 -16.16
C HIS A 679 -5.98 6.93 -15.69
N SER A 680 -5.34 6.49 -14.62
CA SER A 680 -4.12 7.09 -14.08
C SER A 680 -2.91 6.17 -14.17
N ILE A 681 -1.72 6.77 -14.22
CA ILE A 681 -0.41 6.10 -14.15
C ILE A 681 0.55 6.94 -13.33
N SER A 682 1.61 6.31 -12.79
CA SER A 682 2.74 7.02 -12.18
C SER A 682 3.89 7.12 -13.17
N VAL A 683 4.40 8.34 -13.36
CA VAL A 683 5.49 8.65 -14.29
C VAL A 683 6.54 9.50 -13.57
N PRO A 684 7.85 9.21 -13.74
CA PRO A 684 8.90 10.04 -13.20
C PRO A 684 8.79 11.50 -13.66
N ASP A 685 8.93 12.45 -12.76
CA ASP A 685 8.81 13.88 -13.04
C ASP A 685 9.71 14.34 -14.17
N LYS A 686 10.94 13.80 -14.23
CA LYS A 686 11.90 14.08 -15.31
C LYS A 686 11.34 13.79 -16.70
N GLU A 687 10.57 12.70 -16.86
CA GLU A 687 9.96 12.31 -18.14
C GLU A 687 8.82 13.28 -18.52
N LEU A 688 8.04 13.71 -17.51
CA LEU A 688 6.95 14.65 -17.70
C LEU A 688 7.46 16.05 -18.06
N GLU A 689 8.51 16.52 -17.39
CA GLU A 689 9.15 17.80 -17.68
C GLU A 689 9.75 17.82 -19.08
N GLN A 690 10.36 16.73 -19.55
CA GLN A 690 10.86 16.65 -20.92
C GLN A 690 9.73 16.84 -21.95
N TRP A 691 8.58 16.18 -21.75
CA TRP A 691 7.41 16.38 -22.60
C TRP A 691 6.81 17.76 -22.47
N TYR A 692 6.71 18.30 -21.25
CA TYR A 692 6.17 19.64 -21.01
C TYR A 692 7.01 20.74 -21.70
N ASN A 693 8.33 20.61 -21.64
CA ASN A 693 9.26 21.52 -22.27
C ASN A 693 9.27 21.36 -23.81
N ALA A 694 9.16 20.12 -24.31
CA ALA A 694 9.06 19.83 -25.72
C ALA A 694 7.73 20.27 -26.33
N ALA A 695 6.62 20.18 -25.58
CA ALA A 695 5.30 20.63 -26.01
C ALA A 695 5.23 22.15 -26.26
N GLY A 696 6.13 22.96 -25.70
CA GLY A 696 6.30 24.35 -26.03
C GLY A 696 6.78 24.58 -27.48
N SER A 697 7.36 23.57 -28.13
CA SER A 697 7.74 23.61 -29.55
C SER A 697 6.66 23.10 -30.52
N PHE A 698 5.56 22.52 -30.01
CA PHE A 698 4.43 21.98 -30.78
C PHE A 698 3.16 22.83 -30.63
N ILE A 699 3.30 24.16 -30.59
CA ILE A 699 2.16 25.09 -30.56
C ILE A 699 1.53 25.04 -31.96
N TYR A 700 0.48 24.25 -32.12
CA TYR A 700 -0.53 24.44 -33.14
C TYR A 700 -1.55 25.45 -32.60
N ASP A 701 -2.11 26.28 -33.49
CA ASP A 701 -2.96 27.46 -33.33
C ASP A 701 -4.09 27.47 -32.28
N ASP A 702 -4.15 26.51 -31.34
CA ASP A 702 -5.12 26.44 -30.26
C ASP A 702 -4.42 26.37 -28.89
N GLU A 703 -4.85 27.18 -27.94
CA GLU A 703 -4.29 27.43 -26.61
C GLU A 703 -4.14 26.19 -25.67
N GLU A 704 -4.58 25.01 -26.07
CA GLU A 704 -4.58 23.81 -25.19
C GLU A 704 -3.35 22.92 -25.40
N LYS A 705 -2.50 22.81 -24.36
CA LYS A 705 -1.31 21.95 -24.36
C LYS A 705 -1.69 20.47 -24.31
N ALA A 706 -0.92 19.60 -24.98
CA ALA A 706 -1.10 18.13 -24.96
C ALA A 706 -0.92 17.50 -23.58
N ILE A 707 -0.13 18.13 -22.72
CA ILE A 707 0.10 17.78 -21.32
C ILE A 707 0.01 19.03 -20.46
N GLU A 708 -0.73 18.95 -19.36
CA GLU A 708 -0.94 20.05 -18.42
C GLU A 708 -0.60 19.61 -17.00
N LYS A 709 -0.01 20.52 -16.21
CA LYS A 709 0.19 20.34 -14.78
C LYS A 709 -1.03 20.90 -14.04
N ILE A 710 -1.79 20.05 -13.35
CA ILE A 710 -2.99 20.45 -12.60
C ILE A 710 -2.58 21.05 -11.25
N SER A 711 -1.67 20.36 -10.55
CA SER A 711 -1.11 20.80 -9.26
C SER A 711 0.26 20.14 -9.02
N ALA A 712 0.90 20.37 -7.88
CA ALA A 712 2.11 19.65 -7.52
C ALA A 712 1.86 18.13 -7.51
N GLY A 713 2.64 17.38 -8.27
CA GLY A 713 2.52 15.91 -8.38
C GLY A 713 1.33 15.40 -9.21
N LEU A 714 0.54 16.29 -9.86
CA LEU A 714 -0.62 15.90 -10.69
C LEU A 714 -0.55 16.49 -12.09
N TRP A 715 -0.67 15.64 -13.10
CA TRP A 715 -0.66 15.99 -14.50
C TRP A 715 -1.83 15.36 -15.25
N ILE A 716 -2.18 15.94 -16.40
CA ILE A 716 -3.18 15.39 -17.31
C ILE A 716 -2.63 15.37 -18.74
N VAL A 717 -2.80 14.27 -19.42
CA VAL A 717 -2.59 14.11 -20.87
C VAL A 717 -3.96 14.13 -21.52
N ASN A 718 -4.24 15.16 -22.28
CA ASN A 718 -5.52 15.34 -22.98
C ASN A 718 -5.56 14.62 -24.33
N LYS A 719 -6.67 14.75 -25.07
CA LYS A 719 -6.87 14.14 -26.38
C LYS A 719 -5.75 14.43 -27.40
N LYS A 720 -5.10 15.61 -27.33
CA LYS A 720 -3.99 15.99 -28.24
C LYS A 720 -2.70 15.22 -27.92
N GLY A 721 -2.51 14.78 -26.66
CA GLY A 721 -1.38 13.98 -26.22
C GLY A 721 -1.52 12.50 -26.52
N ILE A 722 -2.72 12.02 -26.89
CA ILE A 722 -2.94 10.63 -27.28
C ILE A 722 -2.23 10.36 -28.61
N SER A 723 -1.59 9.21 -28.71
CA SER A 723 -0.71 8.74 -29.79
C SER A 723 0.73 9.29 -29.77
N LYS A 724 1.01 10.38 -29.07
CA LYS A 724 2.37 10.94 -28.93
C LYS A 724 2.95 10.68 -27.54
N ILE A 725 2.26 11.15 -26.50
CA ILE A 725 2.68 11.02 -25.08
C ILE A 725 2.16 9.71 -24.49
N TYR A 726 0.96 9.31 -24.87
CA TYR A 726 0.33 8.07 -24.44
C TYR A 726 -0.27 7.32 -25.63
N HIS A 727 0.10 6.06 -25.79
CA HIS A 727 -0.44 5.18 -26.84
C HIS A 727 -1.33 4.09 -26.24
N ASN A 728 -2.44 3.78 -26.90
CA ASN A 728 -3.42 2.83 -26.39
C ASN A 728 -2.88 1.38 -26.23
N ASP A 729 -1.89 0.99 -27.06
CA ASP A 729 -1.34 -0.37 -27.05
C ASP A 729 -0.13 -0.55 -26.11
N PHE A 730 0.62 0.51 -25.80
CA PHE A 730 1.85 0.41 -25.00
C PHE A 730 2.03 1.50 -23.94
N GLY A 731 1.02 2.34 -23.70
CA GLY A 731 1.00 3.28 -22.59
C GLY A 731 1.82 4.54 -22.82
N PHE A 732 2.38 5.09 -21.74
CA PHE A 732 3.20 6.30 -21.78
C PHE A 732 4.51 6.05 -22.50
N ILE A 733 4.88 7.01 -23.36
CA ILE A 733 6.08 6.98 -24.19
C ILE A 733 7.04 8.06 -23.66
N PRO A 734 8.24 7.73 -23.17
CA PRO A 734 9.28 8.71 -22.87
C PRO A 734 9.63 9.56 -24.10
N HIS A 735 9.90 10.85 -23.91
CA HIS A 735 10.20 11.76 -25.02
C HIS A 735 11.39 11.26 -25.86
N ALA A 736 12.44 10.72 -25.21
CA ALA A 736 13.60 10.17 -25.92
C ALA A 736 13.21 8.96 -26.80
N VAL A 737 12.35 8.06 -26.32
CA VAL A 737 11.83 6.91 -27.08
C VAL A 737 10.95 7.38 -28.24
N TYR A 738 10.14 8.42 -28.03
CA TYR A 738 9.35 9.01 -29.10
C TYR A 738 10.25 9.56 -30.23
N GLN A 739 11.31 10.26 -29.89
CA GLN A 739 12.27 10.76 -30.88
C GLN A 739 12.96 9.62 -31.65
N GLU A 740 13.35 8.54 -30.98
CA GLU A 740 14.05 7.41 -31.58
C GLU A 740 13.16 6.64 -32.59
N TYR A 741 11.90 6.38 -32.27
CA TYR A 741 11.04 5.45 -33.03
C TYR A 741 9.88 6.10 -33.80
N PHE A 742 9.55 7.39 -33.56
CA PHE A 742 8.35 8.04 -34.12
C PHE A 742 8.61 9.39 -34.76
N SER A 743 9.84 9.94 -34.68
CA SER A 743 10.16 11.28 -35.21
C SER A 743 10.61 11.29 -36.67
N ASN A 744 10.68 10.14 -37.32
CA ASN A 744 11.08 10.01 -38.74
C ASN A 744 9.88 10.00 -39.66
#